data_531026d241d4fc3e9a6928dded4d1c08
#
_entry.id   531026d241d4fc3e9a6928dded4d1c08
#
_cell.length_a   1.000
_cell.length_b   1.000
_cell.length_c   1.000
_cell.angle_alpha   90.00
_cell.angle_beta   90.00
_cell.angle_gamma   90.00
#
_symmetry.space_group_name_H-M   'P 1'
#
loop_
_entity.id
_entity.type
_entity.pdbx_description
1 polymer ?
#
loop_
_entity_poly.entity_id
_entity_poly.type
_entity_poly.pdbx_seq_one_letter_code
_entity_poly.pdbx_strand_id
1 'polypeptide(L)'
;MKRIFRYVYPYRKRFMIVFFVSILLALFNLSQAWLMGRLTDAIFYRTKGLPVSITWDQQPTKEIALNLTAAKVWKPSAGAQITAELNRLGLEIRSTEINDHVALVEAKTPQGFNDDILEYASVIRRELQPKFGKLEVYVSVPEKKEPHNQWLLFGGTHTVYIIPLVLVVVFFLTGIFRFGQSFLLGSTGQKIIMRLRNDIYQNLQSLSLSYFEKNTTGQTGQLISRVLSDIDAINYLFTSGIQDIMLEPIIIFIGLTWGLILNWQLTLLFFLVFPLMAWPISYLSKKLRLANREIMNSTASITGVLEETLSGIKVVKAFGMEEQEIKRFQRETRQNYSNALRGLRMGQVFHPLINFTASIAIAIFVAYGGDLVINQNLSPGEFFTFSFLMSSIADPIRKVGSIFGHVPKALAAADRVFELLDERSEVVEAANPVELASIQGKVEFENVSFSYEPDEMVLKNVGLKVNPGELVAFVGPSGAGKTTMINLIARFYDPVSGRIKIDDYDLRAIKLSVFRKQLGIVPQETILFRGTIAENIAYGKNDASMEEIIAAAKAANAHNFIMETPEGYQTRVGSRGATLSGGQRQRIAIARAILRNPRILILDEATSALDTESEVLIQQALERLMKKRTSFVIAHRLSTILSADRIVVMNQGEIVEIGTHQELLAQGGLYAKLYQTQFRNQ
;
A
#
# COMPACT_ATOMS: atom_id res chain seq x y z
N MET A 1 10.22 4.80 -12.67
CA MET A 1 11.30 4.70 -11.65
C MET A 1 11.94 6.03 -11.30
N LYS A 2 12.55 6.81 -12.23
CA LYS A 2 13.20 8.11 -11.90
C LYS A 2 12.29 9.08 -11.11
N ARG A 3 10.97 9.10 -11.38
CA ARG A 3 10.01 9.98 -10.70
C ARG A 3 9.76 9.59 -9.24
N ILE A 4 9.70 8.30 -8.95
CA ILE A 4 9.60 7.78 -7.58
C ILE A 4 10.79 8.27 -6.75
N PHE A 5 12.01 8.24 -7.32
CA PHE A 5 13.21 8.74 -6.65
C PHE A 5 13.13 10.22 -6.26
N ARG A 6 12.39 11.05 -6.99
CA ARG A 6 12.18 12.45 -6.63
C ARG A 6 11.48 12.61 -5.27
N TYR A 7 10.54 11.71 -4.95
CA TYR A 7 9.86 11.71 -3.64
C TYR A 7 10.72 11.11 -2.52
N VAL A 8 11.64 10.20 -2.86
CA VAL A 8 12.58 9.57 -1.92
C VAL A 8 13.76 10.48 -1.57
N TYR A 9 14.25 11.26 -2.55
CA TYR A 9 15.48 12.06 -2.43
C TYR A 9 15.55 12.99 -1.21
N PRO A 10 14.47 13.68 -0.78
CA PRO A 10 14.48 14.49 0.43
C PRO A 10 14.79 13.70 1.70
N TYR A 11 14.53 12.39 1.69
CA TYR A 11 14.69 11.49 2.84
C TYR A 11 15.95 10.61 2.77
N ARG A 12 16.87 10.87 1.82
CA ARG A 12 18.09 10.07 1.59
C ARG A 12 18.91 9.79 2.84
N LYS A 13 19.01 10.74 3.80
CA LYS A 13 19.72 10.55 5.07
C LYS A 13 19.09 9.43 5.91
N ARG A 14 17.76 9.33 5.95
CA ARG A 14 17.04 8.29 6.67
C ARG A 14 17.25 6.91 6.04
N PHE A 15 17.25 6.83 4.70
CA PHE A 15 17.54 5.60 3.99
C PHE A 15 19.00 5.13 4.20
N MET A 16 19.97 6.05 4.29
CA MET A 16 21.34 5.71 4.68
C MET A 16 21.41 5.12 6.09
N ILE A 17 20.74 5.73 7.07
CA ILE A 17 20.67 5.19 8.44
C ILE A 17 20.09 3.77 8.43
N VAL A 18 18.98 3.57 7.70
CA VAL A 18 18.35 2.26 7.55
C VAL A 18 19.31 1.23 6.94
N PHE A 19 20.08 1.62 5.93
CA PHE A 19 21.08 0.75 5.30
C PHE A 19 22.16 0.31 6.30
N PHE A 20 22.72 1.23 7.09
CA PHE A 20 23.71 0.89 8.12
C PHE A 20 23.10 0.00 9.22
N VAL A 21 21.86 0.30 9.64
CA VAL A 21 21.15 -0.55 10.60
C VAL A 21 20.88 -1.95 10.02
N SER A 22 20.60 -2.07 8.71
CA SER A 22 20.46 -3.38 8.04
C SER A 22 21.72 -4.22 8.11
N ILE A 23 22.89 -3.61 7.89
CA ILE A 23 24.18 -4.29 8.03
C ILE A 23 24.38 -4.76 9.48
N LEU A 24 24.10 -3.88 10.45
CA LEU A 24 24.22 -4.22 11.87
C LEU A 24 23.28 -5.36 12.28
N LEU A 25 22.05 -5.36 11.80
CA LEU A 25 21.07 -6.43 12.03
C LEU A 25 21.55 -7.76 11.41
N ALA A 26 22.14 -7.73 10.23
CA ALA A 26 22.71 -8.93 9.60
C ALA A 26 23.86 -9.49 10.43
N LEU A 27 24.75 -8.64 10.97
CA LEU A 27 25.82 -9.04 11.86
C LEU A 27 25.30 -9.62 13.20
N PHE A 28 24.23 -9.05 13.76
CA PHE A 28 23.61 -9.62 14.94
C PHE A 28 22.99 -11.01 14.68
N ASN A 29 22.34 -11.22 13.54
CA ASN A 29 21.87 -12.57 13.17
C ASN A 29 22.98 -13.60 13.10
N LEU A 30 24.14 -13.22 12.54
CA LEU A 30 25.32 -14.09 12.51
C LEU A 30 25.86 -14.37 13.90
N SER A 31 25.96 -13.34 14.76
CA SER A 31 26.45 -13.52 16.13
C SER A 31 25.54 -14.46 16.93
N GLN A 32 24.25 -14.44 16.70
CA GLN A 32 23.30 -15.39 17.31
C GLN A 32 23.62 -16.84 16.90
N ALA A 33 23.81 -17.08 15.59
CA ALA A 33 24.18 -18.41 15.09
C ALA A 33 25.49 -18.92 15.71
N TRP A 34 26.52 -18.07 15.74
CA TRP A 34 27.82 -18.39 16.31
C TRP A 34 27.75 -18.65 17.82
N LEU A 35 27.06 -17.81 18.60
CA LEU A 35 26.88 -17.99 20.03
C LEU A 35 26.13 -19.29 20.36
N MET A 36 25.11 -19.63 19.59
CA MET A 36 24.38 -20.90 19.74
C MET A 36 25.28 -22.12 19.51
N GLY A 37 26.12 -22.08 18.48
CA GLY A 37 27.10 -23.12 18.24
C GLY A 37 28.11 -23.27 19.39
N ARG A 38 28.65 -22.17 19.88
CA ARG A 38 29.56 -22.18 21.04
C ARG A 38 28.88 -22.70 22.32
N LEU A 39 27.63 -22.39 22.54
CA LEU A 39 26.84 -22.94 23.64
C LEU A 39 26.68 -24.47 23.49
N THR A 40 26.40 -24.92 22.27
CA THR A 40 26.28 -26.36 21.98
C THR A 40 27.58 -27.10 22.26
N ASP A 41 28.72 -26.60 21.77
CA ASP A 41 30.01 -27.16 22.07
C ASP A 41 30.30 -27.20 23.59
N ALA A 42 30.04 -26.11 24.30
CA ALA A 42 30.23 -26.04 25.76
C ALA A 42 29.39 -27.08 26.51
N ILE A 43 28.17 -27.37 26.07
CA ILE A 43 27.29 -28.38 26.63
C ILE A 43 27.82 -29.78 26.31
N PHE A 44 28.14 -30.07 25.05
CA PHE A 44 28.58 -31.38 24.62
C PHE A 44 29.90 -31.77 25.28
N TYR A 45 30.86 -30.86 25.35
CA TYR A 45 32.17 -31.16 26.01
C TYR A 45 32.02 -31.30 27.51
N ARG A 46 31.05 -30.63 28.15
CA ARG A 46 30.79 -30.78 29.58
C ARG A 46 30.11 -32.10 29.94
N THR A 47 29.18 -32.57 29.12
CA THR A 47 28.39 -33.79 29.40
C THR A 47 29.19 -35.07 29.17
N LYS A 48 30.20 -35.05 28.27
CA LYS A 48 31.02 -36.23 27.98
C LYS A 48 32.22 -36.42 28.87
N GLY A 49 32.59 -35.42 29.71
CA GLY A 49 33.70 -35.52 30.65
C GLY A 49 35.07 -35.88 30.03
N LEU A 50 35.15 -35.94 28.68
CA LEU A 50 36.32 -36.35 27.93
C LEU A 50 36.39 -35.56 26.61
N PRO A 51 37.51 -34.89 26.31
CA PRO A 51 37.75 -34.42 24.95
C PRO A 51 38.02 -35.63 24.06
N VAL A 52 37.07 -36.00 23.19
CA VAL A 52 37.34 -36.90 22.10
C VAL A 52 37.84 -36.07 20.92
N SER A 53 39.01 -35.52 21.03
CA SER A 53 39.80 -35.06 19.89
C SER A 53 41.08 -35.90 19.85
N ILE A 54 41.01 -37.00 19.15
CA ILE A 54 42.22 -37.78 18.82
C ILE A 54 42.77 -37.18 17.53
N THR A 55 43.65 -36.17 17.66
CA THR A 55 44.58 -35.82 16.58
C THR A 55 45.80 -36.67 16.73
N TRP A 56 45.92 -37.61 15.80
CA TRP A 56 47.07 -38.50 15.74
C TRP A 56 48.29 -37.74 15.22
N ASP A 57 49.17 -37.30 16.12
CA ASP A 57 50.52 -36.90 15.74
C ASP A 57 51.46 -38.12 15.87
N GLN A 58 52.21 -38.41 14.83
CA GLN A 58 53.09 -39.57 14.78
C GLN A 58 54.29 -39.39 15.73
N GLN A 59 54.10 -39.60 17.03
CA GLN A 59 55.15 -39.69 18.00
C GLN A 59 55.25 -41.12 18.55
N PRO A 60 56.49 -41.66 18.75
CA PRO A 60 56.71 -43.07 19.03
C PRO A 60 56.27 -43.58 20.42
N THR A 61 55.81 -42.63 21.30
CA THR A 61 55.22 -43.01 22.61
C THR A 61 54.16 -42.04 22.96
N LYS A 62 52.91 -42.49 23.26
CA LYS A 62 51.77 -41.67 23.65
C LYS A 62 51.56 -41.71 25.15
N GLU A 63 51.33 -40.58 25.78
CA GLU A 63 50.83 -40.50 27.16
C GLU A 63 49.34 -40.76 27.16
N ILE A 64 48.86 -41.68 28.01
CA ILE A 64 47.46 -42.02 28.18
C ILE A 64 47.06 -41.83 29.64
N ALA A 65 45.82 -41.38 29.89
CA ALA A 65 45.22 -41.40 31.20
C ALA A 65 44.12 -42.45 31.25
N LEU A 66 44.23 -43.36 32.19
CA LEU A 66 43.25 -44.41 32.43
C LEU A 66 42.36 -44.02 33.61
N ASN A 67 41.07 -43.96 33.37
CA ASN A 67 40.11 -43.75 34.42
C ASN A 67 39.40 -45.09 34.69
N LEU A 68 39.69 -45.67 35.84
CA LEU A 68 39.18 -46.95 36.30
C LEU A 68 38.11 -46.73 37.35
N THR A 69 36.84 -46.99 37.01
CA THR A 69 35.71 -46.84 37.93
C THR A 69 35.22 -48.22 38.43
N ALA A 70 35.26 -48.45 39.72
CA ALA A 70 34.82 -49.70 40.34
C ALA A 70 33.43 -49.54 41.02
N ALA A 71 32.67 -50.66 40.99
CA ALA A 71 31.37 -50.72 41.67
C ALA A 71 31.49 -50.72 43.23
N LYS A 72 32.68 -50.99 43.73
CA LYS A 72 32.98 -50.99 45.21
C LYS A 72 34.08 -50.00 45.48
N VAL A 73 34.09 -49.45 46.73
CA VAL A 73 35.15 -48.56 47.20
C VAL A 73 36.52 -49.32 47.15
N TRP A 74 37.53 -48.60 46.62
CA TRP A 74 38.88 -49.13 46.53
C TRP A 74 39.50 -49.30 47.94
N LYS A 75 40.14 -50.42 48.14
CA LYS A 75 40.95 -50.62 49.36
C LYS A 75 42.23 -49.76 49.28
N PRO A 76 42.80 -49.27 50.39
CA PRO A 76 43.99 -48.46 50.39
C PRO A 76 45.21 -49.11 49.66
N SER A 77 45.28 -50.44 49.58
CA SER A 77 46.32 -51.21 48.90
C SER A 77 46.06 -51.39 47.39
N ALA A 78 44.92 -50.95 46.89
CA ALA A 78 44.53 -51.20 45.50
C ALA A 78 45.44 -50.45 44.49
N GLY A 79 45.96 -49.30 44.86
CA GLY A 79 46.84 -48.48 43.97
C GLY A 79 48.10 -49.26 43.59
N ALA A 80 48.79 -49.85 44.53
CA ALA A 80 49.98 -50.63 44.26
C ALA A 80 49.68 -51.89 43.41
N GLN A 81 48.51 -52.51 43.63
CA GLN A 81 48.09 -53.68 42.84
C GLN A 81 47.67 -53.33 41.44
N ILE A 82 47.00 -52.21 41.25
CA ILE A 82 46.63 -51.68 39.93
C ILE A 82 47.92 -51.31 39.11
N THR A 83 48.85 -50.62 39.76
CA THR A 83 50.08 -50.20 39.20
C THR A 83 50.98 -51.47 38.76
N ALA A 84 51.00 -52.46 39.62
CA ALA A 84 51.70 -53.70 39.31
C ALA A 84 51.14 -54.48 38.14
N GLU A 85 49.81 -54.50 38.03
CA GLU A 85 49.15 -55.23 36.97
C GLU A 85 49.16 -54.46 35.60
N LEU A 86 49.05 -53.15 35.65
CA LEU A 86 49.19 -52.32 34.45
C LEU A 86 50.66 -52.30 33.91
N ASN A 87 51.67 -52.33 34.79
CA ASN A 87 53.05 -52.51 34.42
C ASN A 87 53.29 -53.89 33.75
N ARG A 88 52.58 -54.93 34.16
CA ARG A 88 52.56 -56.24 33.55
C ARG A 88 51.99 -56.22 32.11
N LEU A 89 51.08 -55.38 31.85
CA LEU A 89 50.49 -55.16 30.52
C LEU A 89 51.37 -54.23 29.65
N GLY A 90 52.56 -53.87 30.12
CA GLY A 90 53.57 -53.11 29.35
C GLY A 90 53.37 -51.59 29.40
N LEU A 91 52.52 -51.08 30.31
CA LEU A 91 52.35 -49.66 30.50
C LEU A 91 53.35 -49.08 31.46
N GLU A 92 54.06 -48.05 31.09
CA GLU A 92 54.95 -47.28 31.98
C GLU A 92 54.17 -46.25 32.78
N ILE A 93 53.86 -46.51 34.06
CA ILE A 93 53.04 -45.69 34.92
C ILE A 93 53.77 -44.52 35.50
N ARG A 94 53.22 -43.31 35.31
CA ARG A 94 53.77 -42.05 35.85
C ARG A 94 53.17 -41.63 37.17
N SER A 95 51.83 -41.77 37.26
CA SER A 95 51.09 -41.39 38.45
C SER A 95 49.84 -42.27 38.62
N THR A 96 49.40 -42.48 39.89
CA THR A 96 48.19 -43.20 40.21
C THR A 96 47.52 -42.49 41.38
N GLU A 97 46.36 -41.89 41.12
CA GLU A 97 45.52 -41.28 42.12
C GLU A 97 44.25 -42.12 42.32
N ILE A 98 43.94 -42.44 43.55
CA ILE A 98 42.74 -43.25 43.88
C ILE A 98 41.85 -42.48 44.80
N ASN A 99 40.60 -42.29 44.36
CA ASN A 99 39.47 -41.81 45.14
C ASN A 99 38.47 -42.96 45.31
N ASP A 100 37.56 -42.87 46.25
CA ASP A 100 36.65 -43.92 46.71
C ASP A 100 36.18 -44.98 45.64
N HIS A 101 35.83 -44.57 44.48
CA HIS A 101 35.33 -45.44 43.38
C HIS A 101 36.12 -45.29 42.08
N VAL A 102 37.05 -44.36 42.01
CA VAL A 102 37.78 -44.00 40.77
C VAL A 102 39.29 -44.06 41.02
N ALA A 103 40.00 -44.75 40.17
CA ALA A 103 41.45 -44.67 40.10
C ALA A 103 41.86 -44.03 38.78
N LEU A 104 42.60 -42.95 38.85
CA LEU A 104 43.15 -42.22 37.69
C LEU A 104 44.63 -42.59 37.57
N VAL A 105 44.98 -43.18 36.43
CA VAL A 105 46.36 -43.67 36.20
C VAL A 105 46.89 -42.98 34.94
N GLU A 106 47.96 -42.23 35.07
CA GLU A 106 48.73 -41.69 33.95
C GLU A 106 49.84 -42.64 33.57
N ALA A 107 49.87 -43.08 32.32
CA ALA A 107 50.85 -44.05 31.82
C ALA A 107 51.34 -43.70 30.40
N LYS A 108 52.52 -44.23 30.03
CA LYS A 108 53.03 -44.23 28.65
C LYS A 108 52.71 -45.55 27.98
N THR A 109 52.32 -45.51 26.70
CA THR A 109 52.08 -46.68 25.90
C THR A 109 53.47 -47.32 25.46
N PRO A 110 53.56 -48.66 25.32
CA PRO A 110 54.78 -49.33 24.78
C PRO A 110 55.03 -48.89 23.34
N GLN A 111 56.30 -49.00 22.90
CA GLN A 111 56.71 -48.82 21.50
C GLN A 111 56.03 -49.84 20.60
N GLY A 112 55.37 -49.40 19.51
CA GLY A 112 54.69 -50.28 18.56
C GLY A 112 53.17 -50.49 18.86
N PHE A 113 52.58 -49.64 19.67
CA PHE A 113 51.21 -49.69 20.02
C PHE A 113 50.31 -49.41 18.80
N ASN A 114 49.44 -50.33 18.46
CA ASN A 114 48.48 -50.19 17.35
C ASN A 114 47.26 -49.36 17.76
N ASP A 115 46.71 -48.65 16.82
CA ASP A 115 45.80 -47.49 16.99
C ASP A 115 44.42 -47.74 17.65
N ASP A 116 44.09 -48.94 18.08
CA ASP A 116 42.76 -49.23 18.66
C ASP A 116 42.76 -49.18 20.19
N ILE A 117 42.55 -47.94 20.70
CA ILE A 117 42.40 -47.64 22.13
C ILE A 117 41.23 -48.40 22.78
N LEU A 118 40.14 -48.65 22.01
CA LEU A 118 38.98 -49.37 22.51
C LEU A 118 39.30 -50.86 22.71
N GLU A 119 40.10 -51.45 21.84
CA GLU A 119 40.61 -52.82 21.99
C GLU A 119 41.50 -52.92 23.22
N TYR A 120 42.37 -51.95 23.42
CA TYR A 120 43.26 -51.92 24.58
C TYR A 120 42.51 -51.69 25.90
N ALA A 121 41.55 -50.80 25.91
CA ALA A 121 40.64 -50.62 27.06
C ALA A 121 39.88 -51.94 27.39
N SER A 122 39.51 -52.70 26.38
CA SER A 122 38.86 -53.99 26.55
C SER A 122 39.81 -55.05 27.13
N VAL A 123 41.07 -55.04 26.74
CA VAL A 123 42.12 -55.94 27.27
C VAL A 123 42.41 -55.57 28.74
N ILE A 124 42.62 -54.31 29.07
CA ILE A 124 42.80 -53.85 30.43
C ILE A 124 41.57 -54.20 31.32
N ARG A 125 40.40 -54.01 30.81
CA ARG A 125 39.16 -54.40 31.52
C ARG A 125 39.12 -55.90 31.76
N ARG A 126 39.43 -56.71 30.78
CA ARG A 126 39.40 -58.16 30.83
C ARG A 126 40.37 -58.72 31.85
N GLU A 127 41.58 -58.15 31.97
CA GLU A 127 42.61 -58.59 32.90
C GLU A 127 42.38 -58.10 34.34
N LEU A 128 41.84 -56.89 34.51
CA LEU A 128 41.60 -56.33 35.84
C LEU A 128 40.24 -56.72 36.44
N GLN A 129 39.22 -57.02 35.64
CA GLN A 129 37.88 -57.38 36.14
C GLN A 129 37.82 -58.58 37.06
N PRO A 130 38.60 -59.71 36.85
CA PRO A 130 38.62 -60.85 37.75
C PRO A 130 39.16 -60.53 39.16
N LYS A 131 40.06 -59.53 39.25
CA LYS A 131 40.73 -59.15 40.49
C LYS A 131 40.02 -58.08 41.30
N PHE A 132 39.38 -57.13 40.60
CA PHE A 132 38.74 -55.94 41.20
C PHE A 132 37.23 -55.92 41.05
N GLY A 133 36.61 -56.95 40.44
CA GLY A 133 35.14 -57.02 40.24
C GLY A 133 34.68 -56.22 39.05
N LYS A 134 33.40 -55.80 39.02
CA LYS A 134 32.80 -55.07 37.90
C LYS A 134 33.53 -53.73 37.75
N LEU A 135 34.31 -53.55 36.68
CA LEU A 135 35.16 -52.40 36.42
C LEU A 135 34.81 -51.76 35.06
N GLU A 136 34.70 -50.44 35.05
CA GLU A 136 34.60 -49.64 33.81
C GLU A 136 35.98 -48.97 33.59
N VAL A 137 36.50 -49.17 32.38
CA VAL A 137 37.81 -48.64 31.98
C VAL A 137 37.62 -47.60 30.91
N TYR A 138 38.04 -46.41 31.17
CA TYR A 138 38.06 -45.31 30.19
C TYR A 138 39.53 -44.93 29.96
N VAL A 139 39.91 -44.86 28.69
CA VAL A 139 41.27 -44.43 28.30
C VAL A 139 41.17 -43.05 27.66
N SER A 140 41.89 -42.07 28.17
CA SER A 140 42.05 -40.75 27.57
C SER A 140 43.50 -40.43 27.32
N VAL A 141 43.78 -39.71 26.26
CA VAL A 141 45.13 -39.14 25.99
C VAL A 141 45.13 -37.74 26.58
N PRO A 142 46.01 -37.43 27.55
CA PRO A 142 46.09 -36.05 28.06
C PRO A 142 46.52 -35.11 26.95
N GLU A 143 45.74 -34.12 26.74
CA GLU A 143 46.01 -33.04 25.79
C GLU A 143 47.27 -32.28 26.24
N LYS A 144 48.32 -32.27 25.42
CA LYS A 144 49.41 -31.29 25.58
C LYS A 144 48.75 -29.91 25.51
N LYS A 145 48.83 -29.15 26.60
CA LYS A 145 48.48 -27.74 26.61
C LYS A 145 49.31 -26.99 25.57
N GLU A 146 48.80 -26.90 24.33
CA GLU A 146 49.30 -25.89 23.42
C GLU A 146 48.95 -24.52 24.00
N PRO A 147 49.84 -23.51 23.86
CA PRO A 147 49.50 -22.15 24.29
C PRO A 147 48.40 -21.63 23.39
N HIS A 148 47.18 -21.82 23.83
CA HIS A 148 46.00 -21.36 23.09
C HIS A 148 45.94 -19.84 23.17
N ASN A 149 45.92 -19.22 22.02
CA ASN A 149 45.78 -17.80 21.79
C ASN A 149 44.71 -17.18 22.68
N GLN A 150 45.02 -16.04 23.23
CA GLN A 150 44.31 -15.23 24.21
C GLN A 150 42.94 -14.64 23.74
N TRP A 151 42.14 -15.39 22.98
CA TRP A 151 40.74 -15.01 22.67
C TRP A 151 39.75 -15.64 23.66
N LEU A 152 40.19 -16.03 24.84
CA LEU A 152 39.45 -16.75 25.88
C LEU A 152 38.75 -15.80 26.87
N LEU A 153 37.77 -15.03 26.38
CA LEU A 153 36.69 -14.54 27.25
C LEU A 153 35.68 -15.67 27.60
N PHE A 154 35.77 -16.86 26.99
CA PHE A 154 34.76 -17.92 27.04
C PHE A 154 35.32 -19.33 27.29
N GLY A 155 36.33 -19.49 28.07
CA GLY A 155 36.87 -20.81 28.45
C GLY A 155 36.53 -21.15 29.92
N GLY A 156 35.67 -22.14 30.17
CA GLY A 156 35.39 -22.65 31.50
C GLY A 156 33.93 -22.93 31.81
N THR A 157 33.63 -23.40 33.00
CA THR A 157 32.27 -23.71 33.49
C THR A 157 31.31 -22.54 33.41
N HIS A 158 31.79 -21.31 33.37
CA HIS A 158 31.01 -20.08 33.27
C HIS A 158 30.43 -19.85 31.88
N THR A 159 30.99 -20.44 30.83
CA THR A 159 30.56 -20.27 29.43
C THR A 159 29.09 -20.66 29.25
N VAL A 160 28.64 -21.73 29.88
CA VAL A 160 27.25 -22.23 29.81
C VAL A 160 26.24 -21.24 30.40
N TYR A 161 26.65 -20.35 31.30
CA TYR A 161 25.79 -19.33 31.91
C TYR A 161 25.95 -17.96 31.23
N ILE A 162 27.14 -17.62 30.76
CA ILE A 162 27.41 -16.31 30.15
C ILE A 162 26.82 -16.23 28.74
N ILE A 163 26.94 -17.28 27.90
CA ILE A 163 26.44 -17.26 26.54
C ILE A 163 24.93 -17.02 26.46
N PRO A 164 24.05 -17.68 27.25
CA PRO A 164 22.62 -17.37 27.26
C PRO A 164 22.34 -15.93 27.68
N LEU A 165 23.08 -15.36 28.64
CA LEU A 165 22.91 -13.97 29.01
C LEU A 165 23.29 -13.01 27.85
N VAL A 166 24.41 -13.28 27.17
CA VAL A 166 24.83 -12.52 25.99
C VAL A 166 23.81 -12.65 24.86
N LEU A 167 23.27 -13.86 24.65
CA LEU A 167 22.19 -14.07 23.67
C LEU A 167 20.96 -13.21 23.96
N VAL A 168 20.52 -13.16 25.22
CA VAL A 168 19.38 -12.30 25.60
C VAL A 168 19.66 -10.85 25.24
N VAL A 169 20.87 -10.34 25.56
CA VAL A 169 21.28 -8.98 25.21
C VAL A 169 21.29 -8.75 23.70
N VAL A 170 21.85 -9.69 22.93
CA VAL A 170 21.91 -9.61 21.45
C VAL A 170 20.49 -9.64 20.85
N PHE A 171 19.60 -10.51 21.34
CA PHE A 171 18.22 -10.53 20.89
C PHE A 171 17.48 -9.23 21.24
N PHE A 172 17.69 -8.70 22.43
CA PHE A 172 17.10 -7.44 22.85
C PHE A 172 17.57 -6.26 21.98
N LEU A 173 18.88 -6.16 21.73
CA LEU A 173 19.45 -5.15 20.82
C LEU A 173 18.91 -5.32 19.40
N THR A 174 18.85 -6.55 18.88
CA THR A 174 18.26 -6.86 17.57
C THR A 174 16.81 -6.34 17.50
N GLY A 175 16.03 -6.55 18.57
CA GLY A 175 14.65 -6.04 18.68
C GLY A 175 14.58 -4.51 18.61
N ILE A 176 15.42 -3.80 19.34
CA ILE A 176 15.50 -2.33 19.32
C ILE A 176 15.87 -1.81 17.93
N PHE A 177 16.92 -2.34 17.33
CA PHE A 177 17.35 -1.91 15.99
C PHE A 177 16.32 -2.23 14.91
N ARG A 178 15.68 -3.39 14.98
CA ARG A 178 14.60 -3.78 14.07
C ARG A 178 13.38 -2.87 14.20
N PHE A 179 13.00 -2.54 15.45
CA PHE A 179 11.94 -1.57 15.69
C PHE A 179 12.30 -0.19 15.11
N GLY A 180 13.51 0.31 15.42
CA GLY A 180 13.99 1.60 14.91
C GLY A 180 14.00 1.64 13.38
N GLN A 181 14.49 0.60 12.72
CA GLN A 181 14.49 0.46 11.26
C GLN A 181 13.08 0.50 10.68
N SER A 182 12.17 -0.36 11.18
CA SER A 182 10.79 -0.44 10.70
C SER A 182 10.04 0.86 10.94
N PHE A 183 10.23 1.51 12.09
CA PHE A 183 9.61 2.79 12.41
C PHE A 183 10.12 3.93 11.51
N LEU A 184 11.44 4.00 11.26
CA LEU A 184 12.03 5.00 10.36
C LEU A 184 11.51 4.84 8.92
N LEU A 185 11.47 3.62 8.41
CA LEU A 185 10.93 3.34 7.07
C LEU A 185 9.43 3.61 7.00
N GLY A 186 8.65 3.07 7.95
CA GLY A 186 7.20 3.26 8.00
C GLY A 186 6.83 4.74 8.08
N SER A 187 7.46 5.50 9.00
CA SER A 187 7.20 6.94 9.13
C SER A 187 7.60 7.74 7.89
N THR A 188 8.68 7.33 7.22
CA THR A 188 9.13 7.98 5.99
C THR A 188 8.21 7.63 4.82
N GLY A 189 7.78 6.37 4.69
CA GLY A 189 6.80 5.92 3.71
C GLY A 189 5.49 6.71 3.83
N GLN A 190 4.94 6.83 5.05
CA GLN A 190 3.72 7.59 5.28
C GLN A 190 3.85 9.09 4.89
N LYS A 191 5.03 9.71 5.12
CA LYS A 191 5.27 11.09 4.68
C LYS A 191 5.31 11.23 3.16
N ILE A 192 5.91 10.26 2.47
CA ILE A 192 5.94 10.22 1.00
C ILE A 192 4.51 10.07 0.46
N ILE A 193 3.72 9.17 1.03
CA ILE A 193 2.33 8.93 0.64
C ILE A 193 1.45 10.16 0.89
N MET A 194 1.57 10.79 2.05
CA MET A 194 0.86 12.04 2.35
C MET A 194 1.16 13.11 1.30
N ARG A 195 2.43 13.29 0.95
CA ARG A 195 2.83 14.26 -0.08
C ARG A 195 2.27 13.89 -1.46
N LEU A 196 2.36 12.62 -1.84
CA LEU A 196 1.83 12.14 -3.12
C LEU A 196 0.31 12.35 -3.22
N ARG A 197 -0.45 12.06 -2.15
CA ARG A 197 -1.89 12.32 -2.09
C ARG A 197 -2.22 13.81 -2.24
N ASN A 198 -1.47 14.66 -1.56
CA ASN A 198 -1.65 16.11 -1.67
C ASN A 198 -1.36 16.62 -3.08
N ASP A 199 -0.25 16.16 -3.70
CA ASP A 199 0.13 16.56 -5.05
C ASP A 199 -0.93 16.12 -6.08
N ILE A 200 -1.46 14.88 -5.95
CA ILE A 200 -2.56 14.40 -6.81
C ILE A 200 -3.82 15.24 -6.61
N TYR A 201 -4.21 15.49 -5.36
CA TYR A 201 -5.41 16.26 -5.09
C TYR A 201 -5.29 17.70 -5.62
N GLN A 202 -4.11 18.31 -5.45
CA GLN A 202 -3.83 19.63 -5.99
C GLN A 202 -3.89 19.63 -7.52
N ASN A 203 -3.33 18.62 -8.18
CA ASN A 203 -3.40 18.48 -9.64
C ASN A 203 -4.86 18.30 -10.11
N LEU A 204 -5.61 17.41 -9.48
CA LEU A 204 -7.03 17.21 -9.80
C LEU A 204 -7.84 18.52 -9.70
N GLN A 205 -7.57 19.36 -8.68
CA GLN A 205 -8.24 20.65 -8.54
C GLN A 205 -7.84 21.67 -9.62
N SER A 206 -6.71 21.48 -10.27
CA SER A 206 -6.22 22.36 -11.35
C SER A 206 -6.72 21.96 -12.75
N LEU A 207 -7.24 20.73 -12.91
CA LEU A 207 -7.70 20.25 -14.20
C LEU A 207 -9.02 20.94 -14.63
N SER A 208 -9.20 21.03 -15.96
CA SER A 208 -10.41 21.56 -16.58
C SER A 208 -11.61 20.62 -16.41
N LEU A 209 -12.81 21.14 -16.56
CA LEU A 209 -14.05 20.37 -16.51
C LEU A 209 -14.08 19.25 -17.56
N SER A 210 -13.48 19.48 -18.73
CA SER A 210 -13.34 18.49 -19.81
C SER A 210 -12.73 17.16 -19.35
N TYR A 211 -11.71 17.22 -18.49
CA TYR A 211 -11.09 16.01 -17.96
C TYR A 211 -12.10 15.18 -17.16
N PHE A 212 -12.90 15.82 -16.34
CA PHE A 212 -13.89 15.14 -15.52
C PHE A 212 -15.03 14.60 -16.38
N GLU A 213 -15.55 15.36 -17.34
CA GLU A 213 -16.64 14.90 -18.21
C GLU A 213 -16.23 13.75 -19.12
N LYS A 214 -15.06 13.79 -19.75
CA LYS A 214 -14.49 12.67 -20.53
C LYS A 214 -14.29 11.40 -19.69
N ASN A 215 -13.98 11.56 -18.41
CA ASN A 215 -13.70 10.44 -17.50
C ASN A 215 -14.86 10.10 -16.56
N THR A 216 -16.00 10.82 -16.58
CA THR A 216 -17.09 10.68 -15.59
C THR A 216 -18.17 9.68 -15.98
N THR A 217 -18.30 9.28 -17.26
CA THR A 217 -19.23 8.23 -17.68
C THR A 217 -18.86 6.88 -17.04
N GLY A 218 -19.18 6.73 -15.75
CA GLY A 218 -18.93 5.52 -14.96
C GLY A 218 -17.55 5.43 -14.25
N GLN A 219 -16.70 6.46 -14.32
CA GLN A 219 -15.30 6.34 -13.89
C GLN A 219 -14.91 7.13 -12.62
N THR A 220 -15.82 7.85 -11.97
CA THR A 220 -15.51 8.52 -10.68
C THR A 220 -14.94 7.52 -9.65
N GLY A 221 -15.45 6.29 -9.62
CA GLY A 221 -14.92 5.20 -8.80
C GLY A 221 -13.49 4.82 -9.16
N GLN A 222 -13.10 4.89 -10.43
CA GLN A 222 -11.73 4.62 -10.87
C GLN A 222 -10.75 5.70 -10.42
N LEU A 223 -11.14 6.98 -10.50
CA LEU A 223 -10.33 8.09 -9.97
C LEU A 223 -10.10 7.95 -8.47
N ILE A 224 -11.16 7.65 -7.71
CA ILE A 224 -11.07 7.38 -6.27
C ILE A 224 -10.13 6.18 -6.01
N SER A 225 -10.27 5.09 -6.79
CA SER A 225 -9.41 3.91 -6.69
C SER A 225 -7.94 4.24 -6.98
N ARG A 226 -7.63 5.08 -7.98
CA ARG A 226 -6.26 5.55 -8.26
C ARG A 226 -5.67 6.31 -7.08
N VAL A 227 -6.46 7.18 -6.43
CA VAL A 227 -6.02 7.98 -5.27
C VAL A 227 -5.87 7.14 -4.00
N LEU A 228 -6.63 6.06 -3.84
CA LEU A 228 -6.61 5.23 -2.64
C LEU A 228 -5.79 3.94 -2.84
N SER A 229 -6.25 3.03 -3.69
CA SER A 229 -5.67 1.69 -3.81
C SER A 229 -4.30 1.66 -4.53
N ASP A 230 -4.11 2.50 -5.57
CA ASP A 230 -2.83 2.56 -6.26
C ASP A 230 -1.75 3.18 -5.37
N ILE A 231 -2.10 4.18 -4.59
CA ILE A 231 -1.19 4.75 -3.60
C ILE A 231 -0.83 3.74 -2.50
N ASP A 232 -1.78 2.91 -2.06
CA ASP A 232 -1.50 1.87 -1.07
C ASP A 232 -0.56 0.79 -1.62
N ALA A 233 -0.65 0.44 -2.90
CA ALA A 233 0.31 -0.43 -3.56
C ALA A 233 1.74 0.19 -3.59
N ILE A 234 1.82 1.49 -3.81
CA ILE A 234 3.08 2.24 -3.74
C ILE A 234 3.60 2.31 -2.29
N ASN A 235 2.72 2.46 -1.30
CA ASN A 235 3.09 2.49 0.12
C ASN A 235 3.80 1.20 0.55
N TYR A 236 3.29 0.04 0.13
CA TYR A 236 3.94 -1.25 0.40
C TYR A 236 5.40 -1.26 -0.07
N LEU A 237 5.70 -0.70 -1.23
CA LEU A 237 7.07 -0.60 -1.74
C LEU A 237 7.97 0.22 -0.82
N PHE A 238 7.48 1.36 -0.31
CA PHE A 238 8.26 2.27 0.54
C PHE A 238 8.44 1.78 1.98
N THR A 239 7.54 0.95 2.47
CA THR A 239 7.61 0.41 3.84
C THR A 239 8.31 -0.95 3.85
N SER A 240 7.61 -2.02 3.52
CA SER A 240 8.12 -3.39 3.58
C SER A 240 9.06 -3.71 2.42
N GLY A 241 8.75 -3.26 1.20
CA GLY A 241 9.53 -3.60 0.01
C GLY A 241 10.98 -3.10 0.07
N ILE A 242 11.19 -1.85 0.46
CA ILE A 242 12.56 -1.29 0.60
C ILE A 242 13.29 -1.97 1.76
N GLN A 243 12.61 -2.25 2.87
CA GLN A 243 13.19 -2.97 4.00
C GLN A 243 13.72 -4.33 3.55
N ASP A 244 12.89 -5.10 2.86
CA ASP A 244 13.24 -6.43 2.38
C ASP A 244 14.35 -6.38 1.31
N ILE A 245 14.34 -5.39 0.40
CA ILE A 245 15.39 -5.20 -0.61
C ILE A 245 16.73 -4.84 0.02
N MET A 246 16.74 -4.09 1.11
CA MET A 246 17.98 -3.64 1.75
C MET A 246 18.56 -4.66 2.72
N LEU A 247 17.73 -5.35 3.50
CA LEU A 247 18.18 -6.24 4.56
C LEU A 247 18.40 -7.67 4.09
N GLU A 248 17.43 -8.25 3.35
CA GLU A 248 17.43 -9.67 3.09
C GLU A 248 18.57 -10.14 2.17
N PRO A 249 18.97 -9.42 1.10
CA PRO A 249 20.15 -9.79 0.31
C PRO A 249 21.45 -9.76 1.11
N ILE A 250 21.56 -8.82 2.07
CA ILE A 250 22.75 -8.74 2.94
C ILE A 250 22.82 -9.96 3.84
N ILE A 251 21.71 -10.38 4.47
CA ILE A 251 21.64 -11.58 5.30
C ILE A 251 22.01 -12.82 4.48
N ILE A 252 21.44 -12.96 3.27
CA ILE A 252 21.74 -14.08 2.37
C ILE A 252 23.23 -14.10 2.03
N PHE A 253 23.78 -12.98 1.57
CA PHE A 253 25.18 -12.89 1.15
C PHE A 253 26.13 -13.22 2.28
N ILE A 254 25.96 -12.59 3.45
CA ILE A 254 26.83 -12.81 4.61
C ILE A 254 26.64 -14.24 5.14
N GLY A 255 25.41 -14.73 5.21
CA GLY A 255 25.12 -16.08 5.68
C GLY A 255 25.73 -17.17 4.78
N LEU A 256 25.63 -17.01 3.46
CA LEU A 256 26.25 -17.93 2.51
C LEU A 256 27.79 -17.89 2.57
N THR A 257 28.34 -16.68 2.64
CA THR A 257 29.82 -16.52 2.78
C THR A 257 30.32 -17.21 4.05
N TRP A 258 29.62 -17.02 5.17
CA TRP A 258 29.96 -17.67 6.43
C TRP A 258 29.79 -19.21 6.36
N GLY A 259 28.70 -19.67 5.73
CA GLY A 259 28.47 -21.09 5.49
C GLY A 259 29.61 -21.75 4.70
N LEU A 260 30.11 -21.08 3.63
CA LEU A 260 31.25 -21.54 2.85
C LEU A 260 32.55 -21.62 3.67
N ILE A 261 32.77 -20.66 4.58
CA ILE A 261 33.91 -20.63 5.48
C ILE A 261 33.84 -21.77 6.50
N LEU A 262 32.65 -22.04 7.07
CA LEU A 262 32.45 -23.12 8.04
C LEU A 262 32.61 -24.49 7.39
N ASN A 263 31.88 -24.76 6.33
CA ASN A 263 31.99 -26.02 5.57
C ASN A 263 31.41 -25.82 4.14
N TRP A 264 32.30 -25.81 3.15
CA TRP A 264 31.92 -25.61 1.76
C TRP A 264 31.08 -26.77 1.20
N GLN A 265 31.32 -28.01 1.67
CA GLN A 265 30.59 -29.19 1.20
C GLN A 265 29.13 -29.17 1.65
N LEU A 266 28.87 -28.85 2.92
CA LEU A 266 27.53 -28.69 3.45
C LEU A 266 26.79 -27.53 2.76
N THR A 267 27.50 -26.43 2.46
CA THR A 267 26.93 -25.29 1.75
C THR A 267 26.58 -25.65 0.30
N LEU A 268 27.44 -26.43 -0.37
CA LEU A 268 27.14 -26.91 -1.73
C LEU A 268 25.96 -27.88 -1.73
N LEU A 269 25.88 -28.77 -0.74
CA LEU A 269 24.70 -29.65 -0.55
C LEU A 269 23.41 -28.84 -0.39
N PHE A 270 23.41 -27.78 0.39
CA PHE A 270 22.28 -26.87 0.53
C PHE A 270 21.87 -26.27 -0.82
N PHE A 271 22.83 -25.80 -1.62
CA PHE A 271 22.57 -25.29 -2.97
C PHE A 271 22.02 -26.36 -3.92
N LEU A 272 22.44 -27.60 -3.80
CA LEU A 272 21.97 -28.72 -4.63
C LEU A 272 20.49 -29.08 -4.30
N VAL A 273 20.13 -28.99 -3.04
CA VAL A 273 18.76 -29.27 -2.56
C VAL A 273 17.79 -28.14 -2.93
N PHE A 274 18.26 -26.90 -3.01
CA PHE A 274 17.40 -25.74 -3.28
C PHE A 274 16.61 -25.82 -4.60
N PRO A 275 17.19 -26.17 -5.76
CA PRO A 275 16.45 -26.35 -7.01
C PRO A 275 15.39 -27.47 -6.92
N LEU A 276 15.69 -28.54 -6.17
CA LEU A 276 14.75 -29.63 -5.95
C LEU A 276 13.48 -29.16 -5.23
N MET A 277 13.62 -28.21 -4.30
CA MET A 277 12.48 -27.56 -3.63
C MET A 277 11.82 -26.49 -4.51
N ALA A 278 12.59 -25.71 -5.26
CA ALA A 278 12.10 -24.58 -6.04
C ALA A 278 11.20 -25.01 -7.23
N TRP A 279 11.47 -26.16 -7.84
CA TRP A 279 10.74 -26.64 -9.00
C TRP A 279 9.25 -26.95 -8.71
N PRO A 280 8.88 -27.77 -7.70
CA PRO A 280 7.48 -28.02 -7.34
C PRO A 280 6.75 -26.75 -6.91
N ILE A 281 7.46 -25.88 -6.14
CA ILE A 281 6.93 -24.59 -5.69
C ILE A 281 6.57 -23.71 -6.89
N SER A 282 7.49 -23.59 -7.86
CA SER A 282 7.29 -22.78 -9.07
C SER A 282 6.11 -23.30 -9.92
N TYR A 283 6.02 -24.60 -10.13
CA TYR A 283 4.96 -25.26 -10.88
C TYR A 283 3.58 -25.01 -10.23
N LEU A 284 3.48 -25.27 -8.93
CA LEU A 284 2.22 -25.11 -8.21
C LEU A 284 1.80 -23.64 -8.08
N SER A 285 2.77 -22.73 -7.93
CA SER A 285 2.53 -21.27 -7.87
C SER A 285 1.94 -20.72 -9.18
N LYS A 286 2.30 -21.28 -10.34
CA LYS A 286 1.67 -20.90 -11.62
C LYS A 286 0.20 -21.29 -11.66
N LYS A 287 -0.15 -22.52 -11.23
CA LYS A 287 -1.54 -22.98 -11.16
C LYS A 287 -2.37 -22.17 -10.16
N LEU A 288 -1.80 -21.89 -8.99
CA LEU A 288 -2.46 -21.08 -7.96
C LEU A 288 -2.73 -19.64 -8.44
N ARG A 289 -1.82 -19.04 -9.21
CA ARG A 289 -2.05 -17.71 -9.83
C ARG A 289 -3.23 -17.72 -10.80
N LEU A 290 -3.39 -18.76 -11.62
CA LEU A 290 -4.52 -18.88 -12.53
C LEU A 290 -5.84 -19.02 -11.76
N ALA A 291 -5.87 -19.89 -10.73
CA ALA A 291 -7.04 -20.04 -9.87
C ALA A 291 -7.42 -18.74 -9.15
N ASN A 292 -6.44 -18.00 -8.61
CA ASN A 292 -6.69 -16.71 -7.98
C ASN A 292 -7.23 -15.66 -8.97
N ARG A 293 -6.78 -15.68 -10.23
CA ARG A 293 -7.33 -14.80 -11.27
C ARG A 293 -8.80 -15.12 -11.56
N GLU A 294 -9.18 -16.39 -11.62
CA GLU A 294 -10.58 -16.80 -11.79
C GLU A 294 -11.45 -16.37 -10.60
N ILE A 295 -10.93 -16.48 -9.36
CA ILE A 295 -11.61 -16.00 -8.16
C ILE A 295 -11.81 -14.48 -8.23
N MET A 296 -10.77 -13.72 -8.59
CA MET A 296 -10.87 -12.26 -8.72
C MET A 296 -11.90 -11.85 -9.77
N ASN A 297 -11.93 -12.53 -10.94
CA ASN A 297 -12.90 -12.26 -11.99
C ASN A 297 -14.33 -12.53 -11.52
N SER A 298 -14.57 -13.67 -10.85
CA SER A 298 -15.91 -14.00 -10.34
C SER A 298 -16.33 -13.08 -9.18
N THR A 299 -15.39 -12.59 -8.37
CA THR A 299 -15.67 -11.57 -7.34
C THR A 299 -16.07 -10.24 -7.99
N ALA A 300 -15.41 -9.83 -9.08
CA ALA A 300 -15.77 -8.64 -9.84
C ALA A 300 -17.19 -8.75 -10.42
N SER A 301 -17.57 -9.94 -10.95
CA SER A 301 -18.95 -10.19 -11.42
C SER A 301 -19.97 -10.04 -10.30
N ILE A 302 -19.70 -10.58 -9.11
CA ILE A 302 -20.59 -10.42 -7.93
C ILE A 302 -20.75 -8.92 -7.58
N THR A 303 -19.64 -8.18 -7.56
CA THR A 303 -19.66 -6.74 -7.26
C THR A 303 -20.49 -5.99 -8.31
N GLY A 304 -20.34 -6.32 -9.60
CA GLY A 304 -21.11 -5.72 -10.69
C GLY A 304 -22.61 -5.96 -10.55
N VAL A 305 -23.03 -7.21 -10.26
CA VAL A 305 -24.46 -7.53 -10.03
C VAL A 305 -24.99 -6.77 -8.82
N LEU A 306 -24.21 -6.67 -7.74
CA LEU A 306 -24.62 -5.96 -6.51
C LEU A 306 -24.77 -4.46 -6.77
N GLU A 307 -23.84 -3.83 -7.47
CA GLU A 307 -23.87 -2.42 -7.83
C GLU A 307 -25.06 -2.10 -8.73
N GLU A 308 -25.30 -2.90 -9.76
CA GLU A 308 -26.44 -2.77 -10.67
C GLU A 308 -27.76 -2.89 -9.92
N THR A 309 -27.92 -3.96 -9.11
CA THR A 309 -29.15 -4.23 -8.37
C THR A 309 -29.44 -3.14 -7.32
N LEU A 310 -28.43 -2.71 -6.56
CA LEU A 310 -28.61 -1.67 -5.54
C LEU A 310 -28.87 -0.31 -6.16
N SER A 311 -28.20 0.04 -7.25
CA SER A 311 -28.47 1.28 -7.97
C SER A 311 -29.89 1.29 -8.58
N GLY A 312 -30.32 0.14 -9.09
CA GLY A 312 -31.65 -0.07 -9.67
C GLY A 312 -32.71 -0.56 -8.70
N ILE A 313 -32.50 -0.50 -7.37
CA ILE A 313 -33.38 -1.15 -6.38
C ILE A 313 -34.83 -0.70 -6.48
N LYS A 314 -35.09 0.55 -6.83
CA LYS A 314 -36.46 1.07 -7.05
C LYS A 314 -37.15 0.34 -8.20
N VAL A 315 -36.43 0.03 -9.28
CA VAL A 315 -36.94 -0.71 -10.43
C VAL A 315 -37.24 -2.14 -10.03
N VAL A 316 -36.31 -2.81 -9.35
CA VAL A 316 -36.50 -4.18 -8.85
C VAL A 316 -37.74 -4.26 -7.98
N LYS A 317 -37.93 -3.30 -7.04
CA LYS A 317 -39.10 -3.22 -6.17
C LYS A 317 -40.37 -2.91 -6.92
N ALA A 318 -40.33 -1.97 -7.88
CA ALA A 318 -41.54 -1.56 -8.63
C ALA A 318 -42.07 -2.69 -9.52
N PHE A 319 -41.20 -3.55 -10.02
CA PHE A 319 -41.57 -4.69 -10.89
C PHE A 319 -41.68 -6.02 -10.14
N GLY A 320 -41.42 -6.10 -8.84
CA GLY A 320 -41.50 -7.32 -8.03
C GLY A 320 -40.48 -8.38 -8.45
N MET A 321 -39.30 -7.97 -8.93
CA MET A 321 -38.28 -8.86 -9.52
C MET A 321 -37.24 -9.35 -8.51
N GLU A 322 -37.49 -9.23 -7.22
CA GLU A 322 -36.54 -9.59 -6.16
C GLU A 322 -36.06 -11.05 -6.26
N GLU A 323 -36.98 -11.97 -6.53
CA GLU A 323 -36.65 -13.39 -6.60
C GLU A 323 -35.73 -13.69 -7.80
N GLN A 324 -35.91 -13.00 -8.92
CA GLN A 324 -35.07 -13.14 -10.10
C GLN A 324 -33.66 -12.62 -9.84
N GLU A 325 -33.52 -11.47 -9.20
CA GLU A 325 -32.23 -10.88 -8.85
C GLU A 325 -31.51 -11.75 -7.79
N ILE A 326 -32.25 -12.30 -6.81
CA ILE A 326 -31.67 -13.27 -5.86
C ILE A 326 -31.10 -14.49 -6.58
N LYS A 327 -31.84 -15.06 -7.54
CA LYS A 327 -31.37 -16.22 -8.34
C LYS A 327 -30.15 -15.86 -9.19
N ARG A 328 -30.11 -14.64 -9.76
CA ARG A 328 -28.96 -14.12 -10.50
C ARG A 328 -27.74 -14.01 -9.60
N PHE A 329 -27.88 -13.38 -8.44
CA PHE A 329 -26.80 -13.25 -7.45
C PHE A 329 -26.31 -14.61 -6.92
N GLN A 330 -27.23 -15.56 -6.64
CA GLN A 330 -26.89 -16.91 -6.22
C GLN A 330 -26.10 -17.69 -7.27
N ARG A 331 -26.35 -17.45 -8.55
CA ARG A 331 -25.58 -18.08 -9.64
C ARG A 331 -24.11 -17.61 -9.62
N GLU A 332 -23.90 -16.30 -9.54
CA GLU A 332 -22.56 -15.72 -9.48
C GLU A 332 -21.80 -16.14 -8.20
N THR A 333 -22.47 -16.15 -7.05
CA THR A 333 -21.85 -16.61 -5.80
C THR A 333 -21.51 -18.09 -5.82
N ARG A 334 -22.33 -18.93 -6.45
CA ARG A 334 -22.04 -20.37 -6.63
C ARG A 334 -20.85 -20.60 -7.55
N GLN A 335 -20.71 -19.80 -8.60
CA GLN A 335 -19.55 -19.85 -9.49
C GLN A 335 -18.28 -19.41 -8.75
N ASN A 336 -18.34 -18.32 -7.97
CA ASN A 336 -17.24 -17.86 -7.14
C ASN A 336 -16.83 -18.92 -6.11
N TYR A 337 -17.80 -19.56 -5.44
CA TYR A 337 -17.54 -20.66 -4.51
C TYR A 337 -16.82 -21.84 -5.19
N SER A 338 -17.23 -22.23 -6.39
CA SER A 338 -16.56 -23.28 -7.15
C SER A 338 -15.11 -22.94 -7.48
N ASN A 339 -14.86 -21.70 -7.93
CA ASN A 339 -13.51 -21.20 -8.22
C ASN A 339 -12.67 -21.10 -6.95
N ALA A 340 -13.26 -20.62 -5.85
CA ALA A 340 -12.59 -20.53 -4.54
C ALA A 340 -12.20 -21.91 -4.01
N LEU A 341 -13.07 -22.94 -4.15
CA LEU A 341 -12.75 -24.32 -3.76
C LEU A 341 -11.57 -24.88 -4.57
N ARG A 342 -11.49 -24.60 -5.89
CA ARG A 342 -10.34 -25.02 -6.70
C ARG A 342 -9.05 -24.35 -6.21
N GLY A 343 -9.11 -23.06 -5.93
CA GLY A 343 -7.97 -22.31 -5.37
C GLY A 343 -7.54 -22.84 -4.01
N LEU A 344 -8.50 -23.12 -3.11
CA LEU A 344 -8.26 -23.69 -1.80
C LEU A 344 -7.61 -25.07 -1.89
N ARG A 345 -8.13 -25.99 -2.74
CA ARG A 345 -7.54 -27.33 -2.92
C ARG A 345 -6.08 -27.23 -3.37
N MET A 346 -5.78 -26.36 -4.34
CA MET A 346 -4.40 -26.15 -4.80
C MET A 346 -3.53 -25.51 -3.72
N GLY A 347 -4.06 -24.53 -2.98
CA GLY A 347 -3.33 -23.87 -1.89
C GLY A 347 -3.04 -24.80 -0.72
N GLN A 348 -3.97 -25.68 -0.36
CA GLN A 348 -3.81 -26.63 0.76
C GLN A 348 -2.81 -27.75 0.45
N VAL A 349 -2.62 -28.14 -0.81
CA VAL A 349 -1.58 -29.09 -1.22
C VAL A 349 -0.18 -28.47 -1.15
N PHE A 350 -0.09 -27.15 -1.23
CA PHE A 350 1.18 -26.44 -1.29
C PHE A 350 2.02 -26.62 -0.02
N HIS A 351 1.42 -26.44 1.15
CA HIS A 351 2.13 -26.56 2.44
C HIS A 351 2.64 -27.98 2.73
N PRO A 352 1.81 -29.06 2.61
CA PRO A 352 2.30 -30.42 2.79
C PRO A 352 3.42 -30.80 1.81
N LEU A 353 3.34 -30.35 0.55
CA LEU A 353 4.38 -30.64 -0.44
C LEU A 353 5.70 -29.94 -0.09
N ILE A 354 5.65 -28.68 0.32
CA ILE A 354 6.85 -27.97 0.79
C ILE A 354 7.42 -28.66 2.02
N ASN A 355 6.58 -29.01 3.01
CA ASN A 355 7.05 -29.66 4.23
C ASN A 355 7.67 -31.02 3.94
N PHE A 356 7.09 -31.80 3.02
CA PHE A 356 7.63 -33.09 2.61
C PHE A 356 8.99 -32.94 1.91
N THR A 357 9.10 -32.02 0.94
CA THR A 357 10.38 -31.77 0.27
C THR A 357 11.43 -31.20 1.23
N ALA A 358 11.01 -30.35 2.17
CA ALA A 358 11.90 -29.84 3.22
C ALA A 358 12.36 -30.94 4.18
N SER A 359 11.49 -31.90 4.54
CA SER A 359 11.89 -33.03 5.41
C SER A 359 12.93 -33.94 4.75
N ILE A 360 12.81 -34.17 3.44
CA ILE A 360 13.84 -34.89 2.67
C ILE A 360 15.17 -34.13 2.71
N ALA A 361 15.12 -32.83 2.49
CA ALA A 361 16.32 -31.98 2.54
C ALA A 361 16.98 -32.00 3.91
N ILE A 362 16.18 -31.92 4.98
CA ILE A 362 16.67 -31.99 6.36
C ILE A 362 17.26 -33.37 6.64
N ALA A 363 16.61 -34.46 6.19
CA ALA A 363 17.10 -35.82 6.38
C ALA A 363 18.49 -36.02 5.71
N ILE A 364 18.66 -35.57 4.46
CA ILE A 364 19.96 -35.63 3.74
C ILE A 364 20.99 -34.79 4.49
N PHE A 365 20.63 -33.59 4.90
CA PHE A 365 21.51 -32.68 5.64
C PHE A 365 21.97 -33.27 6.97
N VAL A 366 21.03 -33.83 7.75
CA VAL A 366 21.34 -34.47 9.06
C VAL A 366 22.19 -35.75 8.88
N ALA A 367 21.88 -36.55 7.86
CA ALA A 367 22.63 -37.77 7.58
C ALA A 367 24.08 -37.43 7.22
N TYR A 368 24.31 -36.54 6.26
CA TYR A 368 25.68 -36.17 5.82
C TYR A 368 26.41 -35.33 6.87
N GLY A 369 25.74 -34.34 7.46
CA GLY A 369 26.36 -33.50 8.50
C GLY A 369 26.63 -34.28 9.79
N GLY A 370 25.72 -35.21 10.14
CA GLY A 370 25.93 -36.13 11.25
C GLY A 370 27.14 -37.06 11.04
N ASP A 371 27.33 -37.59 9.83
CA ASP A 371 28.52 -38.36 9.47
C ASP A 371 29.80 -37.54 9.64
N LEU A 372 29.80 -36.27 9.20
CA LEU A 372 30.95 -35.38 9.42
C LEU A 372 31.24 -35.13 10.92
N VAL A 373 30.20 -35.07 11.76
CA VAL A 373 30.35 -34.94 13.22
C VAL A 373 30.87 -36.22 13.84
N ILE A 374 30.37 -37.39 13.43
CA ILE A 374 30.80 -38.67 13.93
C ILE A 374 32.28 -38.93 13.56
N ASN A 375 32.65 -38.58 12.32
CA ASN A 375 34.04 -38.71 11.83
C ASN A 375 34.96 -37.57 12.30
N GLN A 376 34.53 -36.73 13.22
CA GLN A 376 35.29 -35.63 13.83
C GLN A 376 35.78 -34.55 12.83
N ASN A 377 35.24 -34.50 11.63
CA ASN A 377 35.57 -33.47 10.64
C ASN A 377 34.80 -32.13 10.89
N LEU A 378 33.84 -32.15 11.84
CA LEU A 378 33.05 -31.00 12.23
C LEU A 378 32.67 -31.10 13.72
N SER A 379 32.74 -29.99 14.49
CA SER A 379 32.26 -30.05 15.86
C SER A 379 30.71 -30.04 15.93
N PRO A 380 30.11 -30.59 16.99
CA PRO A 380 28.67 -30.50 17.20
C PRO A 380 28.15 -29.05 17.17
N GLY A 381 28.93 -28.12 17.72
CA GLY A 381 28.59 -26.69 17.72
C GLY A 381 28.71 -26.05 16.35
N GLU A 382 29.69 -26.41 15.53
CA GLU A 382 29.78 -25.94 14.15
C GLU A 382 28.63 -26.47 13.29
N PHE A 383 28.25 -27.74 13.47
CA PHE A 383 27.06 -28.30 12.82
C PHE A 383 25.78 -27.58 13.22
N PHE A 384 25.63 -27.26 14.51
CA PHE A 384 24.49 -26.49 15.00
C PHE A 384 24.51 -25.04 14.49
N THR A 385 25.68 -24.39 14.49
CA THR A 385 25.88 -23.05 13.90
C THR A 385 25.46 -23.03 12.44
N PHE A 386 25.93 -24.02 11.66
CA PHE A 386 25.57 -24.16 10.25
C PHE A 386 24.06 -24.36 10.07
N SER A 387 23.45 -25.25 10.86
CA SER A 387 22.01 -25.52 10.83
C SER A 387 21.18 -24.28 11.11
N PHE A 388 21.55 -23.53 12.15
CA PHE A 388 20.89 -22.28 12.52
C PHE A 388 21.08 -21.21 11.45
N LEU A 389 22.28 -21.10 10.89
CA LEU A 389 22.61 -20.16 9.82
C LEU A 389 21.79 -20.44 8.56
N MET A 390 21.70 -21.69 8.12
CA MET A 390 20.91 -22.08 6.94
C MET A 390 19.41 -21.87 7.17
N SER A 391 18.91 -22.16 8.37
CA SER A 391 17.54 -21.85 8.76
C SER A 391 17.26 -20.35 8.71
N SER A 392 18.20 -19.52 9.16
CA SER A 392 18.06 -18.06 9.15
C SER A 392 18.06 -17.43 7.75
N ILE A 393 18.59 -18.12 6.73
CA ILE A 393 18.61 -17.69 5.33
C ILE A 393 17.30 -18.05 4.61
N ALA A 394 16.57 -19.05 5.06
CA ALA A 394 15.36 -19.53 4.38
C ALA A 394 14.27 -18.46 4.28
N ASP A 395 14.02 -17.71 5.35
CA ASP A 395 13.06 -16.59 5.36
C ASP A 395 13.45 -15.43 4.45
N PRO A 396 14.69 -14.90 4.49
CA PRO A 396 15.23 -13.96 3.52
C PRO A 396 15.02 -14.36 2.06
N ILE A 397 15.32 -15.61 1.68
CA ILE A 397 15.10 -16.09 0.30
C ILE A 397 13.61 -15.99 -0.09
N ARG A 398 12.72 -16.41 0.80
CA ARG A 398 11.26 -16.33 0.57
C ARG A 398 10.82 -14.88 0.40
N LYS A 399 11.29 -13.93 1.22
CA LYS A 399 10.96 -12.52 1.14
C LYS A 399 11.48 -11.88 -0.14
N VAL A 400 12.74 -12.16 -0.53
CA VAL A 400 13.28 -11.71 -1.82
C VAL A 400 12.41 -12.23 -2.97
N GLY A 401 11.98 -13.50 -2.92
CA GLY A 401 11.04 -14.07 -3.88
C GLY A 401 9.70 -13.29 -3.96
N SER A 402 9.15 -12.86 -2.83
CA SER A 402 7.90 -12.08 -2.77
C SER A 402 8.02 -10.68 -3.38
N ILE A 403 9.21 -10.07 -3.34
CA ILE A 403 9.48 -8.76 -3.95
C ILE A 403 9.18 -8.78 -5.44
N PHE A 404 9.57 -9.85 -6.17
CA PHE A 404 9.28 -10.01 -7.60
C PHE A 404 7.77 -10.04 -7.92
N GLY A 405 6.91 -10.34 -6.95
CA GLY A 405 5.45 -10.27 -7.10
C GLY A 405 4.88 -8.86 -6.81
N HIS A 406 5.44 -8.14 -5.86
CA HIS A 406 4.91 -6.86 -5.38
C HIS A 406 5.45 -5.64 -6.14
N VAL A 407 6.73 -5.67 -6.52
CA VAL A 407 7.36 -4.55 -7.24
C VAL A 407 6.67 -4.25 -8.58
N PRO A 408 6.34 -5.21 -9.46
CA PRO A 408 5.62 -4.91 -10.70
C PRO A 408 4.24 -4.28 -10.47
N LYS A 409 3.51 -4.72 -9.44
CA LYS A 409 2.21 -4.12 -9.07
C LYS A 409 2.36 -2.66 -8.63
N ALA A 410 3.35 -2.39 -7.78
CA ALA A 410 3.62 -1.05 -7.31
C ALA A 410 4.12 -0.12 -8.44
N LEU A 411 4.90 -0.64 -9.38
CA LEU A 411 5.34 0.12 -10.56
C LEU A 411 4.16 0.45 -11.48
N ALA A 412 3.29 -0.52 -11.77
CA ALA A 412 2.10 -0.27 -12.59
C ALA A 412 1.14 0.73 -11.92
N ALA A 413 0.98 0.66 -10.60
CA ALA A 413 0.22 1.64 -9.83
C ALA A 413 0.87 3.03 -9.88
N ALA A 414 2.21 3.09 -9.77
CA ALA A 414 2.95 4.33 -9.89
C ALA A 414 2.83 4.96 -11.28
N ASP A 415 2.87 4.16 -12.34
CA ASP A 415 2.71 4.67 -13.71
C ASP A 415 1.33 5.32 -13.88
N ARG A 416 0.23 4.69 -13.40
CA ARG A 416 -1.12 5.30 -13.43
C ARG A 416 -1.24 6.57 -12.59
N VAL A 417 -0.59 6.60 -11.42
CA VAL A 417 -0.57 7.78 -10.54
C VAL A 417 0.21 8.93 -11.19
N PHE A 418 1.34 8.63 -11.81
CA PHE A 418 2.13 9.67 -12.50
C PHE A 418 1.50 10.12 -13.81
N GLU A 419 0.79 9.27 -14.52
CA GLU A 419 -0.05 9.65 -15.65
C GLU A 419 -1.07 10.71 -15.22
N LEU A 420 -1.78 10.47 -14.09
CA LEU A 420 -2.70 11.45 -13.53
C LEU A 420 -2.03 12.77 -13.10
N LEU A 421 -0.81 12.70 -12.56
CA LEU A 421 -0.04 13.90 -12.18
C LEU A 421 0.51 14.68 -13.37
N ASP A 422 0.66 14.05 -14.53
CA ASP A 422 1.12 14.67 -15.77
C ASP A 422 -0.01 15.31 -16.58
N GLU A 423 -1.26 14.94 -16.25
CA GLU A 423 -2.42 15.54 -16.90
C GLU A 423 -2.40 17.06 -16.68
N ARG A 424 -2.66 17.76 -17.77
CA ARG A 424 -2.72 19.22 -17.78
C ARG A 424 -4.11 19.68 -18.11
N SER A 425 -4.50 20.81 -17.53
CA SER A 425 -5.73 21.48 -17.88
C SER A 425 -5.73 21.90 -19.34
N GLU A 426 -6.81 21.62 -20.07
CA GLU A 426 -7.02 22.11 -21.44
C GLU A 426 -7.22 23.64 -21.43
N VAL A 427 -7.77 24.19 -20.32
CA VAL A 427 -7.90 25.64 -20.11
C VAL A 427 -6.61 26.15 -19.47
N VAL A 428 -5.79 26.82 -20.27
CA VAL A 428 -4.48 27.32 -19.84
C VAL A 428 -4.57 28.82 -19.58
N GLU A 429 -4.05 29.27 -18.43
CA GLU A 429 -3.95 30.68 -18.12
C GLU A 429 -2.82 31.32 -18.92
N ALA A 430 -3.03 32.54 -19.40
CA ALA A 430 -2.00 33.29 -20.13
C ALA A 430 -0.75 33.49 -19.25
N ALA A 431 0.43 33.56 -19.87
CA ALA A 431 1.68 33.78 -19.13
C ALA A 431 1.70 35.07 -18.30
N ASN A 432 1.04 36.13 -18.82
CA ASN A 432 0.88 37.43 -18.16
C ASN A 432 -0.64 37.79 -18.16
N PRO A 433 -1.44 37.20 -17.27
CA PRO A 433 -2.88 37.42 -17.29
C PRO A 433 -3.23 38.82 -16.80
N VAL A 434 -4.23 39.42 -17.44
CA VAL A 434 -4.77 40.71 -17.04
C VAL A 434 -5.59 40.57 -15.76
N GLU A 435 -5.28 41.36 -14.75
CA GLU A 435 -6.08 41.41 -13.50
C GLU A 435 -7.07 42.58 -13.59
N LEU A 436 -8.33 42.28 -13.83
CA LEU A 436 -9.39 43.30 -13.84
C LEU A 436 -9.95 43.43 -12.42
N ALA A 437 -9.74 44.59 -11.79
CA ALA A 437 -10.25 44.83 -10.42
C ALA A 437 -11.79 44.72 -10.32
N SER A 438 -12.49 45.13 -11.38
CA SER A 438 -13.94 44.96 -11.55
C SER A 438 -14.30 44.85 -13.02
N ILE A 439 -15.36 44.13 -13.33
CA ILE A 439 -15.90 44.04 -14.69
C ILE A 439 -17.28 44.74 -14.72
N GLN A 440 -17.64 45.31 -15.87
CA GLN A 440 -18.98 45.87 -16.11
C GLN A 440 -19.96 44.73 -16.47
N GLY A 441 -19.45 43.71 -17.14
CA GLY A 441 -20.21 42.52 -17.54
C GLY A 441 -20.70 42.54 -18.98
N LYS A 442 -20.05 43.32 -19.88
CA LYS A 442 -20.25 43.16 -21.33
C LYS A 442 -19.67 41.87 -21.80
N VAL A 443 -20.45 41.06 -22.52
CA VAL A 443 -20.00 39.76 -23.06
C VAL A 443 -20.18 39.77 -24.59
N GLU A 444 -19.13 39.39 -25.31
CA GLU A 444 -19.13 39.39 -26.79
C GLU A 444 -18.52 38.09 -27.33
N PHE A 445 -19.28 37.36 -28.16
CA PHE A 445 -18.81 36.23 -28.94
C PHE A 445 -18.46 36.70 -30.34
N GLU A 446 -17.25 36.48 -30.79
CA GLU A 446 -16.78 36.82 -32.11
C GLU A 446 -16.44 35.56 -32.88
N ASN A 447 -17.35 35.14 -33.77
CA ASN A 447 -17.24 33.98 -34.66
C ASN A 447 -16.80 32.70 -33.92
N VAL A 448 -17.44 32.40 -32.79
CA VAL A 448 -17.06 31.31 -31.90
C VAL A 448 -17.55 29.98 -32.44
N SER A 449 -16.62 29.05 -32.61
CA SER A 449 -16.93 27.65 -32.86
C SER A 449 -16.34 26.76 -31.77
N PHE A 450 -17.05 25.71 -31.43
CA PHE A 450 -16.64 24.81 -30.35
C PHE A 450 -17.08 23.37 -30.60
N SER A 451 -16.25 22.43 -30.16
CA SER A 451 -16.52 21.00 -30.12
C SER A 451 -15.97 20.40 -28.81
N TYR A 452 -16.65 19.42 -28.23
CA TYR A 452 -16.14 18.63 -27.11
C TYR A 452 -15.15 17.58 -27.57
N GLU A 453 -15.38 17.03 -28.77
CA GLU A 453 -14.51 16.10 -29.49
C GLU A 453 -14.13 16.67 -30.86
N PRO A 454 -12.96 16.33 -31.41
CA PRO A 454 -12.45 16.98 -32.64
C PRO A 454 -13.38 16.94 -33.86
N ASP A 455 -14.19 15.88 -33.97
CA ASP A 455 -14.98 15.60 -35.16
C ASP A 455 -16.44 16.06 -35.10
N GLU A 456 -16.91 16.56 -33.95
CA GLU A 456 -18.32 16.94 -33.75
C GLU A 456 -18.47 18.39 -33.29
N MET A 457 -18.71 19.31 -34.24
CA MET A 457 -18.93 20.73 -33.97
C MET A 457 -20.28 20.98 -33.30
N VAL A 458 -20.24 21.41 -32.04
CA VAL A 458 -21.42 21.74 -31.22
C VAL A 458 -21.86 23.18 -31.39
N LEU A 459 -20.92 24.12 -31.54
CA LEU A 459 -21.21 25.50 -31.91
C LEU A 459 -20.50 25.87 -33.20
N LYS A 460 -21.18 26.60 -34.07
CA LYS A 460 -20.72 26.95 -35.43
C LYS A 460 -20.82 28.44 -35.65
N ASN A 461 -19.68 29.12 -35.69
CA ASN A 461 -19.55 30.54 -36.03
C ASN A 461 -20.54 31.47 -35.28
N VAL A 462 -20.66 31.27 -33.97
CA VAL A 462 -21.61 32.02 -33.12
C VAL A 462 -21.07 33.43 -32.90
N GLY A 463 -21.93 34.43 -33.24
CA GLY A 463 -21.75 35.84 -32.94
C GLY A 463 -22.85 36.35 -32.04
N LEU A 464 -22.51 36.92 -30.87
CA LEU A 464 -23.47 37.48 -29.90
C LEU A 464 -22.79 38.58 -29.12
N LYS A 465 -23.51 39.71 -28.96
CA LYS A 465 -23.08 40.82 -28.14
C LYS A 465 -24.11 41.10 -27.09
N VAL A 466 -23.71 41.13 -25.82
CA VAL A 466 -24.57 41.33 -24.65
C VAL A 466 -24.05 42.53 -23.84
N ASN A 467 -24.94 43.45 -23.55
CA ASN A 467 -24.60 44.68 -22.82
C ASN A 467 -24.59 44.44 -21.31
N PRO A 468 -23.89 45.26 -20.52
CA PRO A 468 -23.93 45.20 -19.08
C PRO A 468 -25.33 45.30 -18.51
N GLY A 469 -25.72 44.40 -17.63
CA GLY A 469 -27.00 44.38 -16.96
C GLY A 469 -28.15 43.78 -17.77
N GLU A 470 -27.91 43.28 -18.98
CA GLU A 470 -28.92 42.69 -19.87
C GLU A 470 -29.24 41.23 -19.45
N LEU A 471 -30.53 40.88 -19.48
CA LEU A 471 -31.00 39.52 -19.27
C LEU A 471 -31.24 38.84 -20.60
N VAL A 472 -30.41 37.82 -20.91
CA VAL A 472 -30.47 37.04 -22.13
C VAL A 472 -30.96 35.63 -21.86
N ALA A 473 -32.02 35.22 -22.52
CA ALA A 473 -32.57 33.88 -22.45
C ALA A 473 -32.16 33.03 -23.67
N PHE A 474 -31.53 31.88 -23.44
CA PHE A 474 -31.27 30.88 -24.48
C PHE A 474 -32.43 29.90 -24.61
N VAL A 475 -32.98 29.77 -25.82
CA VAL A 475 -34.12 28.91 -26.15
C VAL A 475 -33.77 28.05 -27.36
N GLY A 476 -34.26 26.82 -27.40
CA GLY A 476 -34.02 25.91 -28.53
C GLY A 476 -34.21 24.45 -28.15
N PRO A 477 -34.25 23.54 -29.12
CA PRO A 477 -34.40 22.10 -28.87
C PRO A 477 -33.23 21.53 -28.02
N SER A 478 -33.41 20.30 -27.51
CA SER A 478 -32.33 19.61 -26.83
C SER A 478 -31.17 19.40 -27.80
N GLY A 479 -29.92 19.56 -27.33
CA GLY A 479 -28.73 19.45 -28.17
C GLY A 479 -28.43 20.68 -29.05
N ALA A 480 -29.19 21.79 -28.95
CA ALA A 480 -28.97 23.01 -29.76
C ALA A 480 -27.69 23.80 -29.39
N GLY A 481 -26.96 23.43 -28.30
CA GLY A 481 -25.76 24.12 -27.87
C GLY A 481 -25.94 25.12 -26.72
N LYS A 482 -27.13 25.22 -26.09
CA LYS A 482 -27.41 26.17 -25.00
C LYS A 482 -26.46 26.05 -23.80
N THR A 483 -26.30 24.83 -23.27
CA THR A 483 -25.41 24.55 -22.14
C THR A 483 -23.95 24.82 -22.52
N THR A 484 -23.58 24.57 -23.77
CA THR A 484 -22.23 24.83 -24.28
C THR A 484 -21.93 26.34 -24.30
N MET A 485 -22.90 27.19 -24.67
CA MET A 485 -22.76 28.65 -24.58
C MET A 485 -22.41 29.07 -23.15
N ILE A 486 -23.15 28.57 -22.17
CA ILE A 486 -22.94 28.85 -20.73
C ILE A 486 -21.59 28.37 -20.25
N ASN A 487 -21.18 27.14 -20.63
CA ASN A 487 -19.90 26.58 -20.27
C ASN A 487 -18.73 27.41 -20.82
N LEU A 488 -18.86 27.95 -22.00
CA LEU A 488 -17.87 28.86 -22.61
C LEU A 488 -17.83 30.23 -21.92
N ILE A 489 -18.98 30.80 -21.54
CA ILE A 489 -19.04 32.05 -20.74
C ILE A 489 -18.33 31.85 -19.40
N ALA A 490 -18.54 30.69 -18.75
CA ALA A 490 -17.90 30.34 -17.47
C ALA A 490 -16.39 30.02 -17.63
N ARG A 491 -15.91 29.96 -18.87
CA ARG A 491 -14.57 29.48 -19.21
C ARG A 491 -14.25 28.12 -18.56
N PHE A 492 -15.19 27.20 -18.65
CA PHE A 492 -14.91 25.79 -18.36
C PHE A 492 -14.22 25.11 -19.53
N TYR A 493 -14.38 25.69 -20.73
CA TYR A 493 -13.73 25.35 -21.98
C TYR A 493 -13.27 26.61 -22.70
N ASP A 494 -12.24 26.50 -23.50
CA ASP A 494 -11.85 27.54 -24.46
C ASP A 494 -12.39 27.19 -25.86
N PRO A 495 -12.80 28.18 -26.68
CA PRO A 495 -13.32 27.90 -28.03
C PRO A 495 -12.24 27.36 -28.98
N VAL A 496 -12.64 26.51 -29.92
CA VAL A 496 -11.74 25.95 -30.97
C VAL A 496 -11.36 27.05 -31.95
N SER A 497 -12.31 27.93 -32.34
CA SER A 497 -12.02 29.09 -33.17
C SER A 497 -12.86 30.29 -32.70
N GLY A 498 -12.45 31.47 -33.09
CA GLY A 498 -13.03 32.72 -32.60
C GLY A 498 -12.55 33.09 -31.20
N ARG A 499 -13.23 34.05 -30.59
CA ARG A 499 -12.92 34.51 -29.22
C ARG A 499 -14.12 35.02 -28.48
N ILE A 500 -14.07 34.92 -27.15
CA ILE A 500 -15.06 35.48 -26.23
C ILE A 500 -14.39 36.63 -25.51
N LYS A 501 -15.05 37.78 -25.48
CA LYS A 501 -14.55 38.98 -24.79
C LYS A 501 -15.44 39.32 -23.60
N ILE A 502 -14.79 39.76 -22.53
CA ILE A 502 -15.44 40.35 -21.35
C ILE A 502 -14.90 41.77 -21.23
N ASP A 503 -15.78 42.77 -21.31
CA ASP A 503 -15.43 44.20 -21.26
C ASP A 503 -14.31 44.55 -22.26
N ASP A 504 -14.41 44.01 -23.49
CA ASP A 504 -13.46 44.19 -24.60
C ASP A 504 -12.13 43.41 -24.47
N TYR A 505 -11.86 42.72 -23.37
CA TYR A 505 -10.68 41.86 -23.20
C TYR A 505 -11.01 40.39 -23.60
N ASP A 506 -10.09 39.75 -24.33
CA ASP A 506 -10.20 38.31 -24.58
C ASP A 506 -10.26 37.55 -23.26
N LEU A 507 -11.24 36.70 -23.06
CA LEU A 507 -11.45 35.90 -21.83
C LEU A 507 -10.24 35.03 -21.49
N ARG A 508 -9.47 34.59 -22.51
CA ARG A 508 -8.23 33.82 -22.32
C ARG A 508 -7.09 34.64 -21.72
N ALA A 509 -7.11 35.96 -21.92
CA ALA A 509 -6.11 36.84 -21.37
C ALA A 509 -6.40 37.29 -19.93
N ILE A 510 -7.61 37.11 -19.44
CA ILE A 510 -8.01 37.48 -18.07
C ILE A 510 -7.60 36.42 -17.07
N LYS A 511 -7.09 36.86 -15.90
CA LYS A 511 -6.79 35.94 -14.79
C LYS A 511 -8.02 35.19 -14.34
N LEU A 512 -7.99 33.88 -14.46
CA LEU A 512 -9.16 33.00 -14.25
C LEU A 512 -9.75 33.14 -12.85
N SER A 513 -8.91 33.23 -11.82
CA SER A 513 -9.35 33.38 -10.44
C SER A 513 -10.06 34.72 -10.18
N VAL A 514 -9.66 35.78 -10.86
CA VAL A 514 -10.30 37.10 -10.77
C VAL A 514 -11.63 37.11 -11.53
N PHE A 515 -11.66 36.57 -12.73
CA PHE A 515 -12.88 36.44 -13.52
C PHE A 515 -13.96 35.60 -12.79
N ARG A 516 -13.57 34.42 -12.29
CA ARG A 516 -14.50 33.55 -11.57
C ARG A 516 -15.06 34.14 -10.29
N LYS A 517 -14.36 35.11 -9.65
CA LYS A 517 -14.91 35.88 -8.53
C LYS A 517 -16.06 36.78 -8.96
N GLN A 518 -16.11 37.24 -10.20
CA GLN A 518 -17.16 38.08 -10.76
C GLN A 518 -18.29 37.29 -11.42
N LEU A 519 -18.20 35.94 -11.40
CA LEU A 519 -19.18 35.03 -11.99
C LEU A 519 -19.97 34.33 -10.89
N GLY A 520 -21.31 34.30 -11.04
CA GLY A 520 -22.23 33.52 -10.22
C GLY A 520 -22.89 32.45 -11.08
N ILE A 521 -23.02 31.24 -10.54
CA ILE A 521 -23.67 30.11 -11.24
C ILE A 521 -24.71 29.50 -10.32
N VAL A 522 -25.94 29.35 -10.82
CA VAL A 522 -26.99 28.53 -10.21
C VAL A 522 -27.23 27.34 -11.13
N PRO A 523 -26.69 26.15 -10.82
CA PRO A 523 -26.83 24.98 -11.68
C PRO A 523 -28.23 24.35 -11.55
N GLN A 524 -28.58 23.53 -12.54
CA GLN A 524 -29.80 22.74 -12.57
C GLN A 524 -29.87 21.77 -11.37
N GLU A 525 -28.86 20.98 -11.14
CA GLU A 525 -28.72 20.13 -9.96
C GLU A 525 -27.88 20.83 -8.90
N THR A 526 -28.53 21.22 -7.80
CA THR A 526 -27.83 21.86 -6.68
C THR A 526 -27.11 20.83 -5.82
N ILE A 527 -25.75 20.92 -5.79
CA ILE A 527 -24.92 20.14 -4.90
C ILE A 527 -24.60 20.96 -3.65
N LEU A 528 -24.89 20.36 -2.49
CA LEU A 528 -24.45 20.86 -1.19
C LEU A 528 -23.33 19.98 -0.66
N PHE A 529 -22.31 20.63 -0.12
CA PHE A 529 -21.20 19.94 0.52
C PHE A 529 -21.54 19.54 1.95
N ARG A 530 -20.89 18.51 2.46
CA ARG A 530 -20.99 18.15 3.87
C ARG A 530 -20.50 19.30 4.74
N GLY A 531 -21.33 19.71 5.69
CA GLY A 531 -21.07 20.85 6.55
C GLY A 531 -22.37 21.46 7.02
N THR A 532 -22.34 22.66 7.59
CA THR A 532 -23.53 23.38 8.02
C THR A 532 -24.21 24.12 6.85
N ILE A 533 -25.44 24.53 7.02
CA ILE A 533 -26.13 25.39 6.05
C ILE A 533 -25.38 26.72 5.88
N ALA A 534 -24.86 27.29 6.99
CA ALA A 534 -24.04 28.50 6.95
C ALA A 534 -22.78 28.31 6.09
N GLU A 535 -22.04 27.23 6.27
CA GLU A 535 -20.83 26.91 5.47
C GLU A 535 -21.19 26.74 3.99
N ASN A 536 -22.32 26.12 3.68
CA ASN A 536 -22.77 25.96 2.32
C ASN A 536 -23.12 27.29 1.65
N ILE A 537 -23.72 28.27 2.36
CA ILE A 537 -23.98 29.61 1.85
C ILE A 537 -22.64 30.39 1.73
N ALA A 538 -21.76 30.29 2.73
CA ALA A 538 -20.45 30.94 2.78
C ALA A 538 -19.52 30.48 1.66
N TYR A 539 -19.79 29.32 1.00
CA TYR A 539 -19.05 28.87 -0.18
C TYR A 539 -19.02 29.91 -1.31
N GLY A 540 -19.98 30.85 -1.34
CA GLY A 540 -19.95 32.00 -2.26
C GLY A 540 -18.88 33.04 -1.94
N LYS A 541 -18.51 33.21 -0.64
CA LYS A 541 -17.54 34.17 -0.13
C LYS A 541 -16.93 33.66 1.17
N ASN A 542 -15.68 33.21 1.13
CA ASN A 542 -15.03 32.51 2.25
C ASN A 542 -15.00 33.29 3.56
N ASP A 543 -14.85 34.64 3.49
CA ASP A 543 -14.71 35.51 4.67
C ASP A 543 -16.03 36.24 4.99
N ALA A 544 -17.18 35.61 4.67
CA ALA A 544 -18.47 36.21 4.93
C ALA A 544 -18.80 36.19 6.42
N SER A 545 -19.29 37.33 6.94
CA SER A 545 -19.80 37.39 8.29
C SER A 545 -21.16 36.67 8.38
N MET A 546 -21.57 36.31 9.62
CA MET A 546 -22.85 35.66 9.81
C MET A 546 -24.02 36.55 9.41
N GLU A 547 -23.88 37.88 9.58
CA GLU A 547 -24.87 38.89 9.14
C GLU A 547 -25.02 38.89 7.62
N GLU A 548 -23.91 38.80 6.87
CA GLU A 548 -23.90 38.70 5.41
C GLU A 548 -24.59 37.41 4.94
N ILE A 549 -24.30 36.28 5.60
CA ILE A 549 -24.92 34.98 5.31
C ILE A 549 -26.43 35.04 5.53
N ILE A 550 -26.89 35.62 6.66
CA ILE A 550 -28.31 35.78 6.99
C ILE A 550 -29.00 36.71 5.98
N ALA A 551 -28.34 37.81 5.61
CA ALA A 551 -28.87 38.74 4.62
C ALA A 551 -29.04 38.06 3.25
N ALA A 552 -28.05 37.29 2.79
CA ALA A 552 -28.14 36.52 1.56
C ALA A 552 -29.25 35.46 1.61
N ALA A 553 -29.39 34.76 2.73
CA ALA A 553 -30.45 33.77 2.93
C ALA A 553 -31.86 34.40 2.92
N LYS A 554 -32.03 35.57 3.54
CA LYS A 554 -33.29 36.35 3.46
C LYS A 554 -33.60 36.76 2.03
N ALA A 555 -32.62 37.27 1.30
CA ALA A 555 -32.79 37.67 -0.09
C ALA A 555 -33.12 36.48 -1.02
N ALA A 556 -32.66 35.27 -0.67
CA ALA A 556 -32.97 34.04 -1.36
C ALA A 556 -34.26 33.34 -0.88
N ASN A 557 -35.05 33.95 -0.02
CA ASN A 557 -36.21 33.33 0.62
C ASN A 557 -35.88 32.02 1.36
N ALA A 558 -34.65 31.88 1.85
CA ALA A 558 -34.18 30.69 2.53
C ALA A 558 -34.24 30.77 4.06
N HIS A 559 -34.24 31.98 4.64
CA HIS A 559 -34.14 32.21 6.08
C HIS A 559 -35.21 31.47 6.89
N ASN A 560 -36.48 31.53 6.48
CA ASN A 560 -37.57 30.95 7.26
C ASN A 560 -37.40 29.44 7.44
N PHE A 561 -37.25 28.70 6.33
CA PHE A 561 -37.06 27.24 6.46
C PHE A 561 -35.76 26.87 7.19
N ILE A 562 -34.68 27.69 7.10
CA ILE A 562 -33.47 27.46 7.86
C ILE A 562 -33.73 27.55 9.36
N MET A 563 -34.50 28.54 9.80
CA MET A 563 -34.87 28.72 11.21
C MET A 563 -35.84 27.64 11.73
N GLU A 564 -36.54 26.94 10.87
CA GLU A 564 -37.36 25.77 11.18
C GLU A 564 -36.56 24.50 11.38
N THR A 565 -35.30 24.48 10.96
CA THR A 565 -34.43 23.32 11.20
C THR A 565 -33.93 23.32 12.65
N PRO A 566 -33.60 22.13 13.25
CA PRO A 566 -33.31 22.03 14.68
C PRO A 566 -32.16 22.93 15.18
N GLU A 567 -31.15 23.18 14.37
CA GLU A 567 -29.97 23.99 14.71
C GLU A 567 -29.86 25.27 13.85
N GLY A 568 -30.92 25.64 13.12
CA GLY A 568 -30.94 26.81 12.24
C GLY A 568 -29.78 26.76 11.22
N TYR A 569 -29.00 27.81 11.12
CA TYR A 569 -27.87 27.92 10.22
C TYR A 569 -26.73 26.90 10.52
N GLN A 570 -26.66 26.35 11.74
CA GLN A 570 -25.69 25.34 12.14
C GLN A 570 -26.17 23.93 11.83
N THR A 571 -27.40 23.77 11.32
CA THR A 571 -27.90 22.47 10.91
C THR A 571 -26.96 21.83 9.86
N ARG A 572 -26.54 20.61 10.14
CA ARG A 572 -25.62 19.84 9.26
C ARG A 572 -26.39 19.27 8.07
N VAL A 573 -25.86 19.52 6.91
CA VAL A 573 -26.37 19.00 5.63
C VAL A 573 -25.62 17.69 5.31
N GLY A 574 -26.39 16.62 5.05
CA GLY A 574 -25.85 15.33 4.63
C GLY A 574 -25.22 15.36 3.24
N SER A 575 -24.67 14.22 2.79
CA SER A 575 -24.10 14.10 1.45
C SER A 575 -25.10 14.57 0.38
N ARG A 576 -24.67 15.47 -0.48
CA ARG A 576 -25.47 16.06 -1.57
C ARG A 576 -26.78 16.72 -1.10
N GLY A 577 -26.92 17.09 0.17
CA GLY A 577 -28.11 17.70 0.68
C GLY A 577 -29.32 16.77 0.81
N ALA A 578 -29.10 15.48 1.02
CA ALA A 578 -30.15 14.45 1.06
C ALA A 578 -31.25 14.70 2.11
N THR A 579 -30.99 15.54 3.12
CA THR A 579 -31.93 15.90 4.19
C THR A 579 -32.85 17.09 3.83
N LEU A 580 -32.60 17.78 2.72
CA LEU A 580 -33.34 18.96 2.30
C LEU A 580 -34.17 18.67 1.04
N SER A 581 -35.32 19.35 0.90
CA SER A 581 -36.12 19.30 -0.33
C SER A 581 -35.37 19.92 -1.52
N GLY A 582 -35.78 19.62 -2.75
CA GLY A 582 -35.22 20.22 -3.97
C GLY A 582 -35.26 21.75 -3.92
N GLY A 583 -36.39 22.35 -3.54
CA GLY A 583 -36.56 23.79 -3.43
C GLY A 583 -35.73 24.42 -2.31
N GLN A 584 -35.54 23.73 -1.20
CA GLN A 584 -34.63 24.19 -0.11
C GLN A 584 -33.17 24.21 -0.56
N ARG A 585 -32.70 23.13 -1.23
CA ARG A 585 -31.33 23.11 -1.80
C ARG A 585 -31.13 24.26 -2.77
N GLN A 586 -32.08 24.52 -3.65
CA GLN A 586 -31.95 25.54 -4.66
C GLN A 586 -31.92 26.94 -4.05
N ARG A 587 -32.77 27.24 -3.04
CA ARG A 587 -32.70 28.51 -2.31
C ARG A 587 -31.37 28.74 -1.61
N ILE A 588 -30.70 27.67 -1.12
CA ILE A 588 -29.34 27.76 -0.60
C ILE A 588 -28.32 28.08 -1.73
N ALA A 589 -28.46 27.49 -2.92
CA ALA A 589 -27.62 27.83 -4.06
C ALA A 589 -27.80 29.27 -4.53
N ILE A 590 -29.05 29.77 -4.52
CA ILE A 590 -29.35 31.18 -4.82
C ILE A 590 -28.73 32.09 -3.74
N ALA A 591 -28.86 31.76 -2.45
CA ALA A 591 -28.19 32.48 -1.36
C ALA A 591 -26.66 32.53 -1.55
N ARG A 592 -26.04 31.42 -1.96
CA ARG A 592 -24.63 31.35 -2.32
C ARG A 592 -24.25 32.33 -3.45
N ALA A 593 -25.08 32.38 -4.49
CA ALA A 593 -24.89 33.29 -5.62
C ALA A 593 -25.12 34.77 -5.22
N ILE A 594 -26.12 35.09 -4.38
CA ILE A 594 -26.38 36.44 -3.84
C ILE A 594 -25.19 36.90 -2.99
N LEU A 595 -24.69 36.06 -2.08
CA LEU A 595 -23.57 36.39 -1.21
C LEU A 595 -22.31 36.71 -1.99
N ARG A 596 -22.07 36.00 -3.12
CA ARG A 596 -20.95 36.24 -4.02
C ARG A 596 -21.03 37.59 -4.72
N ASN A 597 -22.23 38.13 -4.94
CA ASN A 597 -22.51 39.39 -5.61
C ASN A 597 -21.82 39.56 -6.98
N PRO A 598 -22.05 38.65 -7.92
CA PRO A 598 -21.35 38.63 -9.22
C PRO A 598 -21.84 39.72 -10.16
N ARG A 599 -21.01 40.08 -11.18
CA ARG A 599 -21.45 40.96 -12.30
C ARG A 599 -22.06 40.16 -13.45
N ILE A 600 -21.59 38.93 -13.66
CA ILE A 600 -22.15 38.00 -14.64
C ILE A 600 -22.83 36.87 -13.90
N LEU A 601 -24.03 36.53 -14.28
CA LEU A 601 -24.86 35.51 -13.67
C LEU A 601 -25.23 34.46 -14.72
N ILE A 602 -25.10 33.20 -14.38
CA ILE A 602 -25.50 32.06 -15.18
C ILE A 602 -26.55 31.25 -14.42
N LEU A 603 -27.68 31.03 -15.05
CA LEU A 603 -28.79 30.25 -14.50
C LEU A 603 -29.11 29.11 -15.46
N ASP A 604 -28.93 27.89 -15.00
CA ASP A 604 -29.22 26.68 -15.76
C ASP A 604 -30.49 26.03 -15.18
N GLU A 605 -31.59 26.10 -15.89
CA GLU A 605 -32.91 25.47 -15.59
C GLU A 605 -33.28 25.32 -14.11
N ALA A 606 -33.30 26.43 -13.40
CA ALA A 606 -33.32 26.43 -11.93
C ALA A 606 -34.62 25.90 -11.27
N THR A 607 -35.63 25.39 -11.98
CA THR A 607 -36.97 25.17 -11.38
C THR A 607 -37.71 23.90 -11.86
N SER A 608 -37.08 22.97 -12.57
CA SER A 608 -37.73 21.71 -12.94
C SER A 608 -37.96 20.79 -11.73
N ALA A 609 -39.19 20.26 -11.59
CA ALA A 609 -39.63 19.31 -10.54
C ALA A 609 -39.79 19.86 -9.10
N LEU A 610 -40.28 21.11 -8.96
CA LEU A 610 -40.60 21.72 -7.66
C LEU A 610 -42.10 21.83 -7.43
N ASP A 611 -42.49 21.87 -6.17
CA ASP A 611 -43.86 22.26 -5.76
C ASP A 611 -44.12 23.74 -6.06
N THR A 612 -45.39 24.10 -6.32
CA THR A 612 -45.81 25.45 -6.74
C THR A 612 -45.42 26.55 -5.75
N GLU A 613 -45.45 26.27 -4.45
CA GLU A 613 -45.10 27.25 -3.41
C GLU A 613 -43.59 27.54 -3.41
N SER A 614 -42.75 26.50 -3.44
CA SER A 614 -41.28 26.62 -3.56
C SER A 614 -40.89 27.34 -4.85
N GLU A 615 -41.60 27.10 -5.93
CA GLU A 615 -41.37 27.73 -7.23
C GLU A 615 -41.54 29.26 -7.17
N VAL A 616 -42.64 29.76 -6.60
CA VAL A 616 -42.88 31.21 -6.45
C VAL A 616 -41.77 31.87 -5.63
N LEU A 617 -41.37 31.23 -4.52
CA LEU A 617 -40.27 31.74 -3.67
C LEU A 617 -38.91 31.78 -4.39
N ILE A 618 -38.63 30.78 -5.20
CA ILE A 618 -37.41 30.70 -6.00
C ILE A 618 -37.43 31.74 -7.10
N GLN A 619 -38.54 31.90 -7.81
CA GLN A 619 -38.68 32.89 -8.87
C GLN A 619 -38.43 34.31 -8.34
N GLN A 620 -39.05 34.68 -7.22
CA GLN A 620 -38.79 35.96 -6.55
C GLN A 620 -37.33 36.15 -6.15
N ALA A 621 -36.66 35.10 -5.67
CA ALA A 621 -35.26 35.15 -5.32
C ALA A 621 -34.37 35.33 -6.55
N LEU A 622 -34.66 34.65 -7.67
CA LEU A 622 -33.96 34.77 -8.94
C LEU A 622 -34.14 36.19 -9.54
N GLU A 623 -35.35 36.75 -9.52
CA GLU A 623 -35.60 38.13 -9.99
C GLU A 623 -34.76 39.15 -9.21
N ARG A 624 -34.67 39.01 -7.87
CA ARG A 624 -33.78 39.85 -7.05
C ARG A 624 -32.31 39.65 -7.41
N LEU A 625 -31.94 38.38 -7.66
CA LEU A 625 -30.54 38.05 -8.01
C LEU A 625 -30.18 38.61 -9.38
N MET A 626 -31.07 38.60 -10.37
CA MET A 626 -30.79 39.09 -11.74
C MET A 626 -30.67 40.62 -11.85
N LYS A 627 -31.29 41.39 -10.94
CA LYS A 627 -31.29 42.86 -11.01
C LYS A 627 -29.91 43.47 -11.10
N LYS A 628 -29.69 44.34 -12.10
CA LYS A 628 -28.40 45.04 -12.36
C LYS A 628 -27.19 44.12 -12.66
N ARG A 629 -27.43 42.89 -13.11
CA ARG A 629 -26.40 41.94 -13.51
C ARG A 629 -26.62 41.48 -14.93
N THR A 630 -25.52 41.25 -15.66
CA THR A 630 -25.60 40.59 -16.95
C THR A 630 -25.93 39.13 -16.71
N SER A 631 -27.10 38.69 -17.14
CA SER A 631 -27.67 37.39 -16.79
C SER A 631 -27.88 36.53 -18.02
N PHE A 632 -27.39 35.31 -17.99
CA PHE A 632 -27.61 34.30 -19.01
C PHE A 632 -28.45 33.17 -18.43
N VAL A 633 -29.58 32.88 -19.06
CA VAL A 633 -30.54 31.87 -18.55
C VAL A 633 -30.84 30.85 -19.64
N ILE A 634 -30.69 29.55 -19.35
CA ILE A 634 -31.32 28.53 -20.16
C ILE A 634 -32.77 28.45 -19.73
N ALA A 635 -33.65 28.95 -20.62
CA ALA A 635 -35.05 29.11 -20.25
C ALA A 635 -35.87 27.87 -20.66
N HIS A 636 -36.41 27.20 -19.67
CA HIS A 636 -37.40 26.12 -19.81
C HIS A 636 -38.80 26.56 -19.30
N ARG A 637 -38.92 27.79 -18.80
CA ARG A 637 -40.21 28.36 -18.30
C ARG A 637 -40.58 29.65 -18.99
N LEU A 638 -41.87 29.78 -19.20
CA LEU A 638 -42.42 30.94 -19.86
C LEU A 638 -42.17 32.25 -19.11
N SER A 639 -42.29 32.25 -17.76
CA SER A 639 -42.05 33.42 -16.93
C SER A 639 -40.64 34.00 -17.12
N THR A 640 -39.63 33.15 -17.23
CA THR A 640 -38.25 33.57 -17.46
C THR A 640 -38.03 34.12 -18.87
N ILE A 641 -38.69 33.54 -19.87
CA ILE A 641 -38.64 34.01 -21.25
C ILE A 641 -39.30 35.38 -21.39
N LEU A 642 -40.46 35.58 -20.75
CA LEU A 642 -41.19 36.83 -20.80
C LEU A 642 -40.46 37.98 -20.10
N SER A 643 -39.66 37.70 -19.10
CA SER A 643 -38.87 38.70 -18.37
C SER A 643 -37.51 39.02 -19.02
N ALA A 644 -37.11 38.28 -20.06
CA ALA A 644 -35.83 38.49 -20.74
C ALA A 644 -35.85 39.74 -21.63
N ASP A 645 -34.79 40.55 -21.52
CA ASP A 645 -34.58 41.70 -22.41
C ASP A 645 -34.37 41.24 -23.85
N ARG A 646 -33.73 40.07 -24.00
CA ARG A 646 -33.47 39.47 -25.31
C ARG A 646 -33.47 37.96 -25.26
N ILE A 647 -34.10 37.35 -26.24
CA ILE A 647 -34.16 35.90 -26.45
C ILE A 647 -33.22 35.54 -27.60
N VAL A 648 -32.35 34.56 -27.38
CA VAL A 648 -31.43 33.98 -28.36
C VAL A 648 -31.92 32.57 -28.68
N VAL A 649 -32.38 32.35 -29.89
CA VAL A 649 -32.88 31.06 -30.35
C VAL A 649 -31.78 30.31 -31.02
N MET A 650 -31.48 29.12 -30.49
CA MET A 650 -30.42 28.26 -30.99
C MET A 650 -30.99 27.03 -31.68
N ASN A 651 -30.34 26.63 -32.77
CA ASN A 651 -30.66 25.40 -33.45
C ASN A 651 -29.39 24.81 -34.11
N GLN A 652 -29.12 23.54 -33.88
CA GLN A 652 -27.95 22.79 -34.44
C GLN A 652 -26.60 23.54 -34.30
N GLY A 653 -26.38 24.22 -33.19
CA GLY A 653 -25.15 24.92 -32.88
C GLY A 653 -25.04 26.35 -33.45
N GLU A 654 -26.07 26.88 -34.04
CA GLU A 654 -26.11 28.21 -34.60
C GLU A 654 -27.19 29.07 -33.94
N ILE A 655 -27.01 30.38 -33.90
CA ILE A 655 -28.04 31.33 -33.51
C ILE A 655 -28.91 31.61 -34.74
N VAL A 656 -30.19 31.26 -34.68
CA VAL A 656 -31.13 31.40 -35.81
C VAL A 656 -32.01 32.61 -35.69
N GLU A 657 -32.36 33.04 -34.45
CA GLU A 657 -33.23 34.21 -34.20
C GLU A 657 -32.72 34.94 -32.96
N ILE A 658 -32.77 36.24 -32.96
CA ILE A 658 -32.52 37.11 -31.79
C ILE A 658 -33.58 38.22 -31.77
N GLY A 659 -34.22 38.41 -30.63
CA GLY A 659 -35.20 39.50 -30.45
C GLY A 659 -35.91 39.43 -29.13
N THR A 660 -36.88 40.28 -28.92
CA THR A 660 -37.81 40.24 -27.79
C THR A 660 -38.90 39.18 -28.01
N HIS A 661 -39.59 38.80 -26.97
CA HIS A 661 -40.72 37.86 -27.07
C HIS A 661 -41.76 38.26 -28.15
N GLN A 662 -42.12 39.53 -28.20
CA GLN A 662 -43.13 40.02 -29.16
C GLN A 662 -42.61 39.99 -30.60
N GLU A 663 -41.37 40.41 -30.83
CA GLU A 663 -40.73 40.39 -32.14
C GLU A 663 -40.61 38.98 -32.71
N LEU A 664 -40.17 38.04 -31.91
CA LEU A 664 -39.96 36.66 -32.32
C LEU A 664 -41.28 35.90 -32.59
N LEU A 665 -42.32 36.22 -31.81
CA LEU A 665 -43.66 35.69 -32.08
C LEU A 665 -44.21 36.23 -33.39
N ALA A 666 -44.03 37.54 -33.67
CA ALA A 666 -44.48 38.16 -34.89
C ALA A 666 -43.76 37.62 -36.15
N GLN A 667 -42.46 37.21 -36.03
CA GLN A 667 -41.69 36.60 -37.09
C GLN A 667 -42.22 35.20 -37.50
N GLY A 668 -42.93 34.49 -36.62
CA GLY A 668 -43.49 33.17 -36.90
C GLY A 668 -42.44 32.09 -37.12
N GLY A 669 -41.19 32.30 -36.67
CA GLY A 669 -40.05 31.42 -36.87
C GLY A 669 -40.01 30.19 -35.93
N LEU A 670 -38.80 29.74 -35.63
CA LEU A 670 -38.57 28.60 -34.75
C LEU A 670 -39.04 28.90 -33.30
N TYR A 671 -38.83 30.12 -32.84
CA TYR A 671 -39.33 30.56 -31.52
C TYR A 671 -40.80 30.41 -31.36
N ALA A 672 -41.57 30.88 -32.34
CA ALA A 672 -43.05 30.82 -32.32
C ALA A 672 -43.53 29.35 -32.29
N LYS A 673 -42.86 28.43 -33.02
CA LYS A 673 -43.15 26.98 -32.99
C LYS A 673 -42.85 26.38 -31.60
N LEU A 674 -41.70 26.70 -31.02
CA LEU A 674 -41.30 26.22 -29.69
C LEU A 674 -42.26 26.75 -28.62
N TYR A 675 -42.66 28.03 -28.72
CA TYR A 675 -43.63 28.65 -27.83
C TYR A 675 -44.99 27.92 -27.90
N GLN A 676 -45.51 27.67 -29.07
CA GLN A 676 -46.77 26.95 -29.25
C GLN A 676 -46.74 25.53 -28.72
N THR A 677 -45.60 24.84 -28.86
CA THR A 677 -45.48 23.41 -28.50
C THR A 677 -45.18 23.22 -27.01
N GLN A 678 -44.35 24.06 -26.43
CA GLN A 678 -43.85 23.87 -25.05
C GLN A 678 -44.56 24.73 -24.00
N PHE A 679 -45.06 25.93 -24.38
CA PHE A 679 -45.46 26.96 -23.40
C PHE A 679 -46.92 27.38 -23.50
N ARG A 680 -47.68 27.07 -24.57
CA ARG A 680 -49.07 27.44 -24.73
C ARG A 680 -50.03 26.69 -23.79
N ASN A 681 -49.58 25.54 -23.25
CA ASN A 681 -50.35 24.68 -22.35
C ASN A 681 -49.91 24.80 -20.88
N GLN A 682 -49.03 25.72 -20.54
CA GLN A 682 -48.65 26.13 -19.18
C GLN A 682 -49.28 27.51 -18.84
#